data_ad34c22496e9bb88dc75a25782f3a39f
#
_entry.id   ad34c22496e9bb88dc75a25782f3a39f
#
_cell.length_a   1.000
_cell.length_b   1.000
_cell.length_c   1.000
_cell.angle_alpha   90.00
_cell.angle_beta   90.00
_cell.angle_gamma   90.00
#
_symmetry.space_group_name_H-M   'P 1'
#
loop_
_entity.id
_entity.type
_entity.pdbx_description
1 polymer ?
#
loop_
_entity_poly.entity_id
_entity_poly.type
_entity_poly.pdbx_seq_one_letter_code
_entity_poly.pdbx_strand_id
1 'polypeptide(L)'
;MTLSTQTNWPRKRNGVRLRSTAPNARRRARILRPAGWLFRVALLCVLAIPSLIYTSPDYAVFADKLPDANQVSAPVAEDTILYASDGKTVLADLHPPGYQHYYEPLQAMGTLLPEAVLSIEDRNFFNEPGVDPGGMARAAMVDWHAKGNVQGASTITQQLVKMRLVGNAPTIDRKFREALLAFEIERRYTKGDILEMYLNSAFFGNSAWGSAAASKIYFHKPTKDLDLAQATILAGLIRGPSVYNPLLDWNSAKSRQHDVLQAMVRDDKITQQEADHASAEDLSPPVHMFTPTNTILAPAFARYVTGQLVTKYGSDAVYTGGLHVTTTLNWGLQVLAQRMVTNTVRSEAYRHVSQGALVSIDPTSGAIVAMVGSANSKANGGQYNLAVWPPRNPGSSMKIFTYTAAIASGRYSMTTPIADSRFSYRDPVSGEVYTPRNYDGHYHGTLQLQQAMANSLNIPAVKVELTIGVSSVVSMARKMGAPPYQLHFDAKGNPVYTTNDKPNTFGPSLTLGGYGETPLQMATGASVLAAKGVLIPPFVVVQVVKDGVVIEAHKSRDGAKTVLDPRVAFIMGQIMSDDSNRKMIFGMGTILTLHGHRVAVKTGTTDQFADAWTIGFTPHLVTAVWVGNPDWRQKMTQGSDSFYTAAPVWHNFMQPAMSYLKLKNEWYPRPGGLVTRMVAGKIAYYRPGTH
;
A
#
# COMPACT_ATOMS: atom_id res chain seq x y z
N MET A 1 -27.73 -28.47 -37.96
CA MET A 1 -26.91 -29.58 -38.51
C MET A 1 -25.93 -29.96 -37.44
N THR A 2 -26.16 -31.11 -36.89
CA THR A 2 -25.41 -31.90 -35.92
C THR A 2 -24.05 -32.30 -36.42
N LEU A 3 -23.02 -32.31 -35.58
CA LEU A 3 -22.04 -33.40 -35.48
C LEU A 3 -21.18 -33.28 -34.20
N SER A 4 -21.39 -34.26 -33.37
CA SER A 4 -20.62 -34.65 -32.20
C SER A 4 -19.30 -35.33 -32.62
N THR A 5 -18.23 -35.15 -31.87
CA THR A 5 -17.17 -36.16 -31.78
C THR A 5 -16.65 -36.23 -30.34
N GLN A 6 -16.99 -37.33 -29.69
CA GLN A 6 -16.33 -37.86 -28.50
C GLN A 6 -14.98 -38.45 -28.93
N THR A 7 -13.94 -38.24 -28.12
CA THR A 7 -12.75 -39.08 -28.13
C THR A 7 -12.46 -39.60 -26.73
N ASN A 8 -12.61 -40.91 -26.59
CA ASN A 8 -12.22 -41.75 -25.47
C ASN A 8 -10.68 -41.88 -25.38
N TRP A 9 -10.16 -41.85 -24.16
CA TRP A 9 -8.83 -42.41 -23.87
C TRP A 9 -8.91 -43.51 -22.81
N PRO A 10 -8.16 -44.65 -22.95
CA PRO A 10 -8.33 -45.83 -22.13
C PRO A 10 -7.48 -45.82 -20.87
N ARG A 11 -8.07 -46.36 -19.79
CA ARG A 11 -7.37 -46.71 -18.54
C ARG A 11 -6.42 -47.90 -18.80
N LYS A 12 -5.14 -47.76 -18.42
CA LYS A 12 -4.26 -48.90 -18.13
C LYS A 12 -3.90 -48.93 -16.65
N ARG A 13 -4.38 -49.96 -15.95
CA ARG A 13 -3.87 -50.44 -14.67
C ARG A 13 -2.53 -51.14 -14.92
N ASN A 14 -1.48 -50.78 -14.18
CA ASN A 14 -0.42 -51.74 -13.84
C ASN A 14 0.01 -51.47 -12.40
N GLY A 15 -0.22 -52.45 -11.56
CA GLY A 15 0.25 -52.49 -10.18
C GLY A 15 1.73 -52.95 -10.16
N VAL A 16 2.52 -52.25 -9.39
CA VAL A 16 3.80 -52.74 -8.92
C VAL A 16 3.84 -52.59 -7.39
N ARG A 17 3.83 -53.73 -6.72
CA ARG A 17 4.18 -53.84 -5.29
C ARG A 17 5.68 -53.58 -5.13
N LEU A 18 6.05 -52.63 -4.34
CA LEU A 18 7.40 -52.56 -3.79
C LEU A 18 7.37 -52.61 -2.27
N ARG A 19 8.19 -53.52 -1.77
CA ARG A 19 8.39 -53.91 -0.37
C ARG A 19 8.93 -52.73 0.48
N SER A 20 8.42 -52.69 1.68
CA SER A 20 8.95 -51.89 2.80
C SER A 20 10.36 -52.33 3.18
N THR A 21 11.29 -51.39 3.23
CA THR A 21 12.43 -51.43 4.15
C THR A 21 12.55 -50.05 4.80
N ALA A 22 12.19 -49.98 6.06
CA ALA A 22 12.54 -48.82 6.92
C ALA A 22 13.99 -48.94 7.38
N PRO A 23 14.69 -47.86 7.52
CA PRO A 23 15.56 -47.72 8.67
C PRO A 23 15.35 -46.37 9.44
N ASN A 24 15.16 -46.54 10.71
CA ASN A 24 15.57 -45.64 11.81
C ASN A 24 15.72 -44.12 11.54
N ALA A 25 14.65 -43.38 11.75
CA ALA A 25 14.69 -41.93 11.98
C ALA A 25 14.24 -41.59 13.39
N ARG A 26 14.93 -42.12 14.40
CA ARG A 26 14.90 -41.58 15.76
C ARG A 26 16.24 -40.90 16.04
N ARG A 27 16.34 -39.61 15.77
CA ARG A 27 17.26 -38.63 16.34
C ARG A 27 17.41 -37.42 15.40
N ARG A 28 16.45 -36.47 15.42
CA ARG A 28 16.62 -35.05 15.08
C ARG A 28 15.30 -34.30 15.27
N ALA A 29 14.80 -34.24 16.51
CA ALA A 29 13.64 -33.40 16.85
C ALA A 29 13.85 -32.88 18.30
N ARG A 30 14.88 -32.11 18.51
CA ARG A 30 15.07 -31.37 19.74
C ARG A 30 16.08 -30.26 19.50
N ILE A 31 15.76 -29.17 18.85
CA ILE A 31 16.39 -27.83 19.03
C ILE A 31 15.57 -26.82 18.14
N LEU A 32 14.29 -26.58 18.46
CA LEU A 32 13.55 -25.40 17.96
C LEU A 32 12.29 -25.15 18.82
N ARG A 33 12.41 -25.26 20.13
CA ARG A 33 11.29 -25.14 21.07
C ARG A 33 11.33 -24.02 22.11
N PRO A 34 12.33 -23.10 22.23
CA PRO A 34 12.22 -22.07 23.25
C PRO A 34 11.51 -20.79 22.77
N ALA A 35 11.64 -20.36 21.51
CA ALA A 35 11.06 -19.10 21.06
C ALA A 35 9.52 -19.10 20.99
N GLY A 36 8.91 -20.19 20.54
CA GLY A 36 7.46 -20.33 20.50
C GLY A 36 6.81 -20.49 21.87
N TRP A 37 7.53 -21.09 22.82
CA TRP A 37 7.05 -21.22 24.21
C TRP A 37 7.14 -19.88 24.94
N LEU A 38 8.23 -19.13 24.77
CA LEU A 38 8.38 -17.78 25.32
C LEU A 38 7.32 -16.81 24.78
N PHE A 39 6.99 -16.90 23.50
CA PHE A 39 5.91 -16.09 22.91
C PHE A 39 4.54 -16.47 23.49
N ARG A 40 4.26 -17.77 23.70
CA ARG A 40 3.02 -18.25 24.34
C ARG A 40 2.94 -17.82 25.79
N VAL A 41 4.03 -17.91 26.52
CA VAL A 41 4.11 -17.45 27.90
C VAL A 41 3.94 -15.94 27.97
N ALA A 42 4.57 -15.17 27.11
CA ALA A 42 4.41 -13.72 27.02
C ALA A 42 2.95 -13.34 26.68
N LEU A 43 2.33 -14.04 25.74
CA LEU A 43 0.91 -13.81 25.37
C LEU A 43 -0.05 -14.19 26.53
N LEU A 44 0.19 -15.33 27.18
CA LEU A 44 -0.58 -15.73 28.36
C LEU A 44 -0.36 -14.77 29.54
N CYS A 45 0.86 -14.25 29.70
CA CYS A 45 1.16 -13.23 30.69
C CYS A 45 0.45 -11.90 30.40
N VAL A 46 0.41 -11.46 29.14
CA VAL A 46 -0.30 -10.23 28.74
C VAL A 46 -1.81 -10.35 28.98
N LEU A 47 -2.35 -11.56 29.08
CA LEU A 47 -3.77 -11.83 29.30
C LEU A 47 -4.09 -12.14 30.76
N ALA A 48 -3.32 -12.99 31.40
CA ALA A 48 -3.53 -13.40 32.78
C ALA A 48 -3.11 -12.31 33.77
N ILE A 49 -2.02 -11.58 33.48
CA ILE A 49 -1.52 -10.54 34.39
C ILE A 49 -2.53 -9.39 34.56
N PRO A 50 -3.18 -8.83 33.53
CA PRO A 50 -4.21 -7.80 33.73
C PRO A 50 -5.36 -8.29 34.61
N SER A 51 -5.85 -9.53 34.39
CA SER A 51 -6.92 -10.09 35.20
C SER A 51 -6.49 -10.29 36.66
N LEU A 52 -5.27 -10.79 36.89
CA LEU A 52 -4.71 -10.96 38.22
C LEU A 52 -4.43 -9.65 38.92
N ILE A 53 -3.90 -8.65 38.21
CA ILE A 53 -3.65 -7.31 38.75
C ILE A 53 -4.97 -6.64 39.07
N TYR A 54 -5.95 -6.71 38.18
CA TYR A 54 -7.27 -6.11 38.40
C TYR A 54 -7.98 -6.63 39.64
N THR A 55 -7.81 -7.92 39.95
CA THR A 55 -8.36 -8.57 41.15
C THR A 55 -7.47 -8.46 42.38
N SER A 56 -6.26 -7.88 42.27
CA SER A 56 -5.30 -7.75 43.36
C SER A 56 -5.50 -6.46 44.17
N PRO A 57 -5.09 -6.44 45.45
CA PRO A 57 -5.05 -5.21 46.25
C PRO A 57 -4.15 -4.12 45.66
N ASP A 58 -3.17 -4.50 44.84
CA ASP A 58 -2.20 -3.58 44.23
C ASP A 58 -2.73 -2.88 42.98
N TYR A 59 -3.98 -3.16 42.55
CA TYR A 59 -4.60 -2.52 41.40
C TYR A 59 -4.57 -0.98 41.48
N ALA A 60 -4.76 -0.43 42.68
CA ALA A 60 -4.74 1.03 42.89
C ALA A 60 -3.46 1.70 42.39
N VAL A 61 -2.30 1.02 42.53
CA VAL A 61 -0.99 1.54 42.08
C VAL A 61 -0.92 1.62 40.55
N PHE A 62 -1.62 0.74 39.85
CA PHE A 62 -1.71 0.75 38.37
C PHE A 62 -2.82 1.67 37.88
N ALA A 63 -3.92 1.78 38.63
CA ALA A 63 -5.07 2.62 38.27
C ALA A 63 -4.68 4.10 38.15
N ASP A 64 -3.81 4.61 39.01
CA ASP A 64 -3.33 6.00 38.95
C ASP A 64 -2.57 6.35 37.66
N LYS A 65 -2.11 5.35 36.92
CA LYS A 65 -1.38 5.51 35.64
C LYS A 65 -2.26 5.29 34.42
N LEU A 66 -3.53 4.90 34.61
CA LEU A 66 -4.48 4.68 33.52
C LEU A 66 -5.23 5.98 33.24
N PRO A 67 -5.67 6.21 31.98
CA PRO A 67 -6.65 7.24 31.67
C PRO A 67 -7.92 7.07 32.52
N ASP A 68 -8.58 8.18 32.83
CA ASP A 68 -9.87 8.13 33.54
C ASP A 68 -10.90 7.39 32.65
N ALA A 69 -11.39 6.27 33.16
CA ALA A 69 -12.41 5.46 32.46
C ALA A 69 -13.70 6.25 32.17
N ASN A 70 -14.02 7.30 32.95
CA ASN A 70 -15.19 8.14 32.68
C ASN A 70 -15.06 8.94 31.38
N GLN A 71 -13.84 9.16 30.86
CA GLN A 71 -13.65 9.81 29.58
C GLN A 71 -14.16 8.99 28.39
N VAL A 72 -14.48 7.72 28.59
CA VAL A 72 -15.09 6.87 27.53
C VAL A 72 -16.42 7.44 27.04
N SER A 73 -17.19 8.09 27.91
CA SER A 73 -18.47 8.71 27.60
C SER A 73 -18.40 10.22 27.28
N ALA A 74 -17.20 10.81 27.24
CA ALA A 74 -17.05 12.25 27.00
C ALA A 74 -17.55 12.65 25.60
N PRO A 75 -18.17 13.84 25.45
CA PRO A 75 -18.59 14.36 24.14
C PRO A 75 -17.40 14.61 23.22
N VAL A 76 -17.64 14.57 21.94
CA VAL A 76 -16.62 14.72 20.89
C VAL A 76 -16.93 15.98 20.08
N ALA A 77 -15.97 16.85 19.81
CA ALA A 77 -16.37 18.14 19.32
C ALA A 77 -15.45 19.06 18.52
N GLU A 78 -14.39 18.68 17.84
CA GLU A 78 -13.70 19.67 16.98
C GLU A 78 -13.18 19.11 15.67
N ASP A 79 -13.33 19.92 14.58
CA ASP A 79 -12.94 19.56 13.21
C ASP A 79 -11.42 19.51 13.05
N THR A 80 -10.91 18.52 12.34
CA THR A 80 -9.50 18.51 11.94
C THR A 80 -9.32 19.10 10.56
N ILE A 81 -8.43 20.08 10.45
CA ILE A 81 -8.17 20.77 9.18
C ILE A 81 -6.81 20.38 8.63
N LEU A 82 -6.81 19.88 7.37
CA LEU A 82 -5.59 19.65 6.62
C LEU A 82 -5.24 20.87 5.79
N TYR A 83 -4.03 21.36 5.94
CA TYR A 83 -3.46 22.47 5.16
C TYR A 83 -2.40 21.95 4.17
N ALA A 84 -2.28 22.64 3.05
CA ALA A 84 -1.11 22.49 2.17
C ALA A 84 0.17 22.97 2.88
N SER A 85 1.31 22.85 2.23
CA SER A 85 2.62 23.22 2.77
C SER A 85 2.79 24.72 3.07
N ASP A 86 1.90 25.56 2.56
CA ASP A 86 1.84 26.99 2.84
C ASP A 86 1.18 27.32 4.20
N GLY A 87 0.60 26.33 4.86
CA GLY A 87 -0.13 26.48 6.13
C GLY A 87 -1.42 27.30 6.02
N LYS A 88 -1.90 27.58 4.82
CA LYS A 88 -3.06 28.46 4.54
C LYS A 88 -4.11 27.81 3.66
N THR A 89 -3.70 27.13 2.60
CA THR A 89 -4.63 26.46 1.67
C THR A 89 -5.24 25.25 2.36
N VAL A 90 -6.53 25.29 2.64
CA VAL A 90 -7.28 24.17 3.24
C VAL A 90 -7.48 23.09 2.19
N LEU A 91 -6.91 21.91 2.42
CA LEU A 91 -7.04 20.73 1.56
C LEU A 91 -8.28 19.92 1.87
N ALA A 92 -8.59 19.78 3.15
CA ALA A 92 -9.76 19.09 3.64
C ALA A 92 -10.12 19.61 5.02
N ASP A 93 -11.40 19.72 5.24
CA ASP A 93 -12.01 19.75 6.56
C ASP A 93 -12.44 18.32 6.87
N LEU A 94 -11.77 17.71 7.85
CA LEU A 94 -12.05 16.34 8.29
C LEU A 94 -13.18 16.31 9.31
N HIS A 95 -14.12 17.13 9.09
CA HIS A 95 -15.38 17.25 9.77
C HIS A 95 -16.44 16.49 8.94
N PRO A 96 -17.31 15.71 9.55
CA PRO A 96 -18.43 15.10 8.86
C PRO A 96 -19.36 16.19 8.30
N PRO A 97 -19.44 16.40 6.99
CA PRO A 97 -20.14 17.54 6.43
C PRO A 97 -21.64 17.45 6.70
N GLY A 98 -22.13 18.34 7.54
CA GLY A 98 -23.52 18.37 7.97
C GLY A 98 -23.95 17.18 8.79
N TYR A 99 -23.04 16.27 9.07
CA TYR A 99 -23.21 15.06 9.85
C TYR A 99 -22.24 15.09 11.01
N GLN A 100 -22.58 15.87 11.97
CA GLN A 100 -21.94 15.75 13.26
C GLN A 100 -22.14 14.33 13.78
N HIS A 101 -21.27 13.90 14.67
CA HIS A 101 -21.45 12.67 15.42
C HIS A 101 -22.83 12.68 16.07
N TYR A 102 -23.81 12.07 15.45
CA TYR A 102 -25.14 11.96 16.03
C TYR A 102 -25.11 10.88 17.09
N TYR A 103 -25.20 11.30 18.33
CA TYR A 103 -25.45 10.35 19.39
C TYR A 103 -26.85 9.73 19.18
N GLU A 104 -26.91 8.43 19.14
CA GLU A 104 -28.15 7.67 19.01
C GLU A 104 -28.23 6.65 20.15
N PRO A 105 -29.29 6.66 20.99
CA PRO A 105 -29.47 5.62 22.01
C PRO A 105 -29.61 4.24 21.35
N LEU A 106 -29.07 3.20 21.98
CA LEU A 106 -29.09 1.83 21.44
C LEU A 106 -30.52 1.37 21.05
N GLN A 107 -31.52 1.73 21.85
CA GLN A 107 -32.93 1.41 21.61
C GLN A 107 -33.49 2.06 20.33
N ALA A 108 -32.89 3.16 19.86
CA ALA A 108 -33.29 3.86 18.64
C ALA A 108 -32.60 3.31 17.38
N MET A 109 -31.54 2.49 17.53
CA MET A 109 -30.75 1.96 16.40
C MET A 109 -31.43 0.81 15.65
N GLY A 110 -32.53 0.25 16.19
CA GLY A 110 -33.09 -1.01 15.70
C GLY A 110 -32.20 -2.21 16.10
N THR A 111 -32.50 -3.40 15.59
CA THR A 111 -31.80 -4.63 15.99
C THR A 111 -30.77 -5.11 14.98
N LEU A 112 -30.97 -4.87 13.68
CA LEU A 112 -30.17 -5.47 12.61
C LEU A 112 -28.69 -5.07 12.66
N LEU A 113 -28.38 -3.78 12.79
CA LEU A 113 -27.00 -3.34 12.82
C LEU A 113 -26.29 -3.77 14.11
N PRO A 114 -26.85 -3.57 15.32
CA PRO A 114 -26.24 -4.10 16.55
C PRO A 114 -25.97 -5.61 16.51
N GLU A 115 -26.92 -6.41 16.05
CA GLU A 115 -26.76 -7.86 15.94
C GLU A 115 -25.71 -8.27 14.90
N ALA A 116 -25.66 -7.62 13.74
CA ALA A 116 -24.63 -7.82 12.73
C ALA A 116 -23.24 -7.53 13.28
N VAL A 117 -23.08 -6.43 14.02
CA VAL A 117 -21.82 -6.05 14.67
C VAL A 117 -21.41 -7.07 15.73
N LEU A 118 -22.31 -7.45 16.60
CA LEU A 118 -22.06 -8.48 17.63
C LEU A 118 -21.60 -9.80 16.99
N SER A 119 -22.30 -10.27 15.97
CA SER A 119 -21.98 -11.54 15.32
C SER A 119 -20.60 -11.56 14.64
N ILE A 120 -20.16 -10.43 14.08
CA ILE A 120 -18.90 -10.40 13.34
C ILE A 120 -17.72 -9.97 14.19
N GLU A 121 -17.92 -9.09 15.18
CA GLU A 121 -16.84 -8.52 16.00
C GLU A 121 -16.68 -9.28 17.32
N ASP A 122 -17.79 -9.65 17.98
CA ASP A 122 -17.72 -10.18 19.33
C ASP A 122 -18.99 -10.99 19.72
N ARG A 123 -19.08 -12.22 19.24
CA ARG A 123 -20.22 -13.11 19.49
C ARG A 123 -20.49 -13.43 20.97
N ASN A 124 -19.46 -13.33 21.82
CA ASN A 124 -19.54 -13.66 23.23
C ASN A 124 -19.72 -12.44 24.13
N PHE A 125 -19.88 -11.26 23.55
CA PHE A 125 -19.91 -9.96 24.22
C PHE A 125 -20.71 -9.94 25.51
N PHE A 126 -21.93 -10.48 25.51
CA PHE A 126 -22.79 -10.47 26.71
C PHE A 126 -22.35 -11.43 27.84
N ASN A 127 -21.46 -12.39 27.52
CA ASN A 127 -21.03 -13.44 28.45
C ASN A 127 -19.60 -13.30 28.93
N GLU A 128 -18.84 -12.27 28.45
CA GLU A 128 -17.45 -12.09 28.79
C GLU A 128 -17.23 -10.85 29.69
N PRO A 129 -16.17 -10.85 30.50
CA PRO A 129 -15.86 -9.73 31.41
C PRO A 129 -15.00 -8.64 30.73
N GLY A 130 -15.23 -8.33 29.45
CA GLY A 130 -14.50 -7.31 28.69
C GLY A 130 -13.24 -7.78 27.96
N VAL A 131 -12.78 -8.99 28.26
CA VAL A 131 -11.67 -9.65 27.56
C VAL A 131 -12.08 -11.09 27.29
N ASP A 132 -11.87 -11.61 26.07
CA ASP A 132 -12.09 -13.04 25.73
C ASP A 132 -10.75 -13.80 25.69
N PRO A 133 -10.31 -14.42 26.79
CA PRO A 133 -9.08 -15.20 26.83
C PRO A 133 -9.15 -16.42 25.88
N GLY A 134 -10.34 -17.00 25.71
CA GLY A 134 -10.57 -18.14 24.83
C GLY A 134 -10.45 -17.75 23.36
N GLY A 135 -11.04 -16.63 22.96
CA GLY A 135 -10.93 -16.06 21.61
C GLY A 135 -9.50 -15.69 21.27
N MET A 136 -8.79 -15.10 22.21
CA MET A 136 -7.39 -14.74 22.05
C MET A 136 -6.49 -15.98 21.89
N ALA A 137 -6.75 -17.03 22.65
CA ALA A 137 -6.03 -18.31 22.49
C ALA A 137 -6.33 -18.95 21.13
N ARG A 138 -7.58 -18.93 20.67
CA ARG A 138 -7.98 -19.42 19.34
C ARG A 138 -7.30 -18.59 18.22
N ALA A 139 -7.34 -17.26 18.31
CA ALA A 139 -6.71 -16.39 17.33
C ALA A 139 -5.19 -16.59 17.24
N ALA A 140 -4.52 -16.72 18.39
CA ALA A 140 -3.07 -17.03 18.44
C ALA A 140 -2.77 -18.40 17.78
N MET A 141 -3.67 -19.37 17.89
CA MET A 141 -3.53 -20.69 17.24
C MET A 141 -3.69 -20.59 15.72
N VAL A 142 -4.69 -19.81 15.25
CA VAL A 142 -4.95 -19.59 13.83
C VAL A 142 -3.83 -18.78 13.18
N ASP A 143 -3.40 -17.69 13.81
CA ASP A 143 -2.28 -16.85 13.32
C ASP A 143 -0.97 -17.64 13.26
N TRP A 144 -0.76 -18.56 14.20
CA TRP A 144 0.39 -19.46 14.17
C TRP A 144 0.37 -20.42 12.97
N HIS A 145 -0.80 -20.97 12.63
CA HIS A 145 -0.94 -21.89 11.48
C HIS A 145 -0.90 -21.14 10.15
N ALA A 146 -1.46 -19.94 10.10
CA ALA A 146 -1.54 -19.11 8.90
C ALA A 146 -0.27 -18.26 8.63
N LYS A 147 0.71 -18.25 9.58
CA LYS A 147 1.94 -17.41 9.53
C LYS A 147 1.66 -15.91 9.31
N GLY A 148 0.53 -15.41 9.77
CA GLY A 148 0.13 -14.01 9.65
C GLY A 148 -1.02 -13.65 10.57
N ASN A 149 -1.27 -12.36 10.80
CA ASN A 149 -2.39 -11.87 11.59
C ASN A 149 -3.71 -12.03 10.80
N VAL A 150 -4.37 -13.16 10.96
CA VAL A 150 -5.59 -13.52 10.20
C VAL A 150 -6.87 -13.28 11.03
N GLN A 151 -6.79 -13.36 12.35
CA GLN A 151 -7.99 -13.29 13.21
C GLN A 151 -7.87 -12.19 14.27
N GLY A 152 -8.89 -11.30 14.35
CA GLY A 152 -9.04 -10.33 15.43
C GLY A 152 -9.49 -11.04 16.71
N ALA A 153 -8.82 -10.78 17.81
CA ALA A 153 -9.08 -11.38 19.13
C ALA A 153 -9.45 -10.32 20.18
N SER A 154 -9.74 -9.09 19.77
CA SER A 154 -10.12 -8.00 20.67
C SER A 154 -11.64 -7.94 20.78
N THR A 155 -12.14 -7.86 22.00
CA THR A 155 -13.56 -7.71 22.32
C THR A 155 -14.07 -6.32 21.95
N ILE A 156 -15.39 -6.14 21.88
CA ILE A 156 -16.04 -4.83 21.69
C ILE A 156 -15.57 -3.84 22.78
N THR A 157 -15.50 -4.28 24.04
CA THR A 157 -15.05 -3.44 25.16
C THR A 157 -13.60 -3.02 24.97
N GLN A 158 -12.71 -3.92 24.56
CA GLN A 158 -11.32 -3.59 24.24
C GLN A 158 -11.20 -2.64 23.05
N GLN A 159 -12.03 -2.83 22.02
CA GLN A 159 -12.05 -1.92 20.88
C GLN A 159 -12.53 -0.52 21.28
N LEU A 160 -13.57 -0.43 22.14
CA LEU A 160 -14.05 0.83 22.69
C LEU A 160 -12.96 1.55 23.48
N VAL A 161 -12.27 0.86 24.40
CA VAL A 161 -11.12 1.38 25.15
C VAL A 161 -10.03 1.89 24.20
N LYS A 162 -9.70 1.07 23.21
CA LYS A 162 -8.71 1.45 22.19
C LYS A 162 -9.09 2.73 21.47
N MET A 163 -10.35 2.85 21.04
CA MET A 163 -10.85 4.01 20.30
C MET A 163 -10.88 5.28 21.17
N ARG A 164 -11.31 5.15 22.42
CA ARG A 164 -11.66 6.29 23.27
C ARG A 164 -10.54 6.73 24.24
N LEU A 165 -9.70 5.79 24.70
CA LEU A 165 -8.81 6.05 25.83
C LEU A 165 -7.31 5.85 25.56
N VAL A 166 -6.91 4.82 24.82
CA VAL A 166 -5.50 4.45 24.72
C VAL A 166 -4.88 4.59 23.32
N GLY A 167 -5.71 4.81 22.28
CA GLY A 167 -5.26 5.01 20.90
C GLY A 167 -4.69 3.75 20.23
N ASN A 168 -4.00 3.93 19.09
CA ASN A 168 -3.64 2.85 18.16
C ASN A 168 -2.16 2.46 18.16
N ALA A 169 -1.33 2.94 19.13
CA ALA A 169 0.09 2.60 19.16
C ALA A 169 0.30 1.06 19.22
N PRO A 170 1.12 0.46 18.35
CA PRO A 170 1.32 -0.99 18.31
C PRO A 170 2.30 -1.46 19.39
N THR A 171 2.00 -1.18 20.66
CA THR A 171 2.86 -1.52 21.82
C THR A 171 2.18 -2.51 22.75
N ILE A 172 2.98 -3.33 23.42
CA ILE A 172 2.51 -4.27 24.45
C ILE A 172 1.94 -3.50 25.66
N ASP A 173 2.56 -2.39 26.03
CA ASP A 173 2.07 -1.51 27.11
C ASP A 173 0.65 -1.01 26.82
N ARG A 174 0.41 -0.51 25.63
CA ARG A 174 -0.96 -0.12 25.21
C ARG A 174 -1.95 -1.29 25.34
N LYS A 175 -1.59 -2.47 24.84
CA LYS A 175 -2.49 -3.64 24.90
C LYS A 175 -2.77 -4.09 26.33
N PHE A 176 -1.80 -3.93 27.21
CA PHE A 176 -1.96 -4.18 28.63
C PHE A 176 -2.92 -3.18 29.29
N ARG A 177 -2.74 -1.88 29.04
CA ARG A 177 -3.65 -0.82 29.52
C ARG A 177 -5.06 -1.00 28.98
N GLU A 178 -5.20 -1.39 27.69
CA GLU A 178 -6.47 -1.70 27.04
C GLU A 178 -7.23 -2.80 27.80
N ALA A 179 -6.56 -3.87 28.19
CA ALA A 179 -7.18 -4.97 28.92
C ALA A 179 -7.62 -4.54 30.33
N LEU A 180 -6.76 -3.81 31.08
CA LEU A 180 -7.12 -3.32 32.42
C LEU A 180 -8.32 -2.37 32.37
N LEU A 181 -8.33 -1.42 31.43
CA LEU A 181 -9.43 -0.48 31.25
C LEU A 181 -10.71 -1.18 30.78
N ALA A 182 -10.61 -2.25 29.98
CA ALA A 182 -11.78 -3.03 29.59
C ALA A 182 -12.49 -3.64 30.80
N PHE A 183 -11.75 -4.22 31.75
CA PHE A 183 -12.36 -4.68 33.02
C PHE A 183 -12.99 -3.56 33.84
N GLU A 184 -12.33 -2.38 33.87
CA GLU A 184 -12.86 -1.23 34.63
C GLU A 184 -14.16 -0.68 34.01
N ILE A 185 -14.25 -0.66 32.68
CA ILE A 185 -15.46 -0.25 31.95
C ILE A 185 -16.59 -1.23 32.19
N GLU A 186 -16.33 -2.53 32.10
CA GLU A 186 -17.35 -3.58 32.40
C GLU A 186 -17.89 -3.52 33.82
N ARG A 187 -17.08 -3.03 34.76
CA ARG A 187 -17.51 -2.83 36.15
C ARG A 187 -18.42 -1.61 36.31
N ARG A 188 -18.21 -0.56 35.48
CA ARG A 188 -18.90 0.75 35.61
C ARG A 188 -20.16 0.84 34.78
N TYR A 189 -20.20 0.20 33.63
CA TYR A 189 -21.24 0.32 32.61
C TYR A 189 -21.90 -1.01 32.34
N THR A 190 -23.19 -0.98 32.00
CA THR A 190 -23.87 -2.20 31.53
C THR A 190 -23.41 -2.58 30.12
N LYS A 191 -23.64 -3.82 29.75
CA LYS A 191 -23.36 -4.30 28.38
C LYS A 191 -24.09 -3.47 27.32
N GLY A 192 -25.31 -3.03 27.62
CA GLY A 192 -26.07 -2.11 26.76
C GLY A 192 -25.36 -0.77 26.58
N ASP A 193 -24.90 -0.15 27.68
CA ASP A 193 -24.19 1.12 27.64
C ASP A 193 -22.88 1.00 26.85
N ILE A 194 -22.13 -0.10 27.03
CA ILE A 194 -20.89 -0.37 26.33
C ILE A 194 -21.13 -0.51 24.82
N LEU A 195 -22.14 -1.28 24.43
CA LEU A 195 -22.52 -1.45 23.03
C LEU A 195 -23.00 -0.13 22.41
N GLU A 196 -23.75 0.67 23.15
CA GLU A 196 -24.21 1.99 22.74
C GLU A 196 -23.01 2.92 22.50
N MET A 197 -22.10 3.02 23.47
CA MET A 197 -20.87 3.80 23.33
C MET A 197 -20.01 3.31 22.17
N TYR A 198 -19.92 2.00 21.96
CA TYR A 198 -19.17 1.43 20.85
C TYR A 198 -19.76 1.80 19.49
N LEU A 199 -21.07 1.58 19.31
CA LEU A 199 -21.76 1.88 18.05
C LEU A 199 -21.79 3.38 17.75
N ASN A 200 -21.79 4.23 18.77
CA ASN A 200 -21.65 5.68 18.60
C ASN A 200 -20.19 6.12 18.38
N SER A 201 -19.19 5.30 18.70
CA SER A 201 -17.77 5.64 18.56
C SER A 201 -17.11 4.98 17.35
N ALA A 202 -17.68 3.93 16.80
CA ALA A 202 -17.09 3.18 15.70
C ALA A 202 -17.01 4.03 14.43
N PHE A 203 -15.89 3.89 13.72
CA PHE A 203 -15.68 4.55 12.45
C PHE A 203 -16.04 3.64 11.29
N PHE A 204 -16.93 4.10 10.43
CA PHE A 204 -17.45 3.35 9.28
C PHE A 204 -16.86 3.80 7.93
N GLY A 205 -15.84 4.67 7.94
CA GLY A 205 -15.28 5.24 6.72
C GLY A 205 -16.06 6.48 6.23
N ASN A 206 -15.52 7.17 5.22
CA ASN A 206 -16.15 8.33 4.60
C ASN A 206 -16.67 9.39 5.59
N SER A 207 -15.92 9.62 6.64
CA SER A 207 -16.28 10.54 7.74
C SER A 207 -17.51 10.12 8.56
N ALA A 208 -17.97 8.86 8.43
CA ALA A 208 -19.08 8.33 9.20
C ALA A 208 -18.62 7.83 10.58
N TRP A 209 -18.92 8.59 11.61
CA TRP A 209 -18.69 8.26 13.01
C TRP A 209 -19.98 7.88 13.70
N GLY A 210 -19.98 6.73 14.30
CA GLY A 210 -21.18 6.15 14.86
C GLY A 210 -22.15 5.62 13.80
N SER A 211 -23.01 4.73 14.23
CA SER A 211 -24.01 4.03 13.42
C SER A 211 -24.98 5.00 12.74
N ALA A 212 -25.44 6.04 13.45
CA ALA A 212 -26.36 7.03 12.89
C ALA A 212 -25.73 7.83 11.74
N ALA A 213 -24.47 8.25 11.88
CA ALA A 213 -23.76 8.93 10.82
C ALA A 213 -23.51 8.01 9.62
N ALA A 214 -23.14 6.75 9.86
CA ALA A 214 -22.93 5.77 8.81
C ALA A 214 -24.21 5.49 8.02
N SER A 215 -25.32 5.22 8.69
CA SER A 215 -26.63 4.99 8.07
C SER A 215 -27.05 6.18 7.21
N LYS A 216 -26.87 7.39 7.74
CA LYS A 216 -27.26 8.61 7.05
C LYS A 216 -26.36 8.93 5.85
N ILE A 217 -25.04 8.74 5.97
CA ILE A 217 -24.08 9.00 4.90
C ILE A 217 -24.22 7.97 3.77
N TYR A 218 -24.23 6.68 4.09
CA TYR A 218 -24.24 5.65 3.06
C TYR A 218 -25.61 5.40 2.45
N PHE A 219 -26.70 5.57 3.23
CA PHE A 219 -28.04 5.15 2.80
C PHE A 219 -29.11 6.23 2.92
N HIS A 220 -28.79 7.42 3.46
CA HIS A 220 -29.75 8.50 3.73
C HIS A 220 -30.97 8.07 4.58
N LYS A 221 -30.76 7.12 5.49
CA LYS A 221 -31.81 6.55 6.36
C LYS A 221 -31.42 6.66 7.85
N PRO A 222 -32.42 6.68 8.78
CA PRO A 222 -32.16 6.40 10.19
C PRO A 222 -31.65 4.96 10.37
N THR A 223 -30.87 4.70 11.40
CA THR A 223 -30.27 3.37 11.66
C THR A 223 -31.33 2.25 11.78
N LYS A 224 -32.44 2.54 12.42
CA LYS A 224 -33.56 1.59 12.59
C LYS A 224 -34.24 1.18 11.30
N ASP A 225 -34.11 1.96 10.23
CA ASP A 225 -34.74 1.74 8.93
C ASP A 225 -33.79 1.05 7.93
N LEU A 226 -32.60 0.64 8.38
CA LEU A 226 -31.69 -0.18 7.59
C LEU A 226 -32.31 -1.59 7.42
N ASP A 227 -32.24 -2.10 6.19
CA ASP A 227 -32.48 -3.51 5.91
C ASP A 227 -31.25 -4.38 6.24
N LEU A 228 -31.39 -5.69 6.14
CA LEU A 228 -30.33 -6.65 6.47
C LEU A 228 -29.08 -6.47 5.59
N ALA A 229 -29.27 -6.21 4.30
CA ALA A 229 -28.16 -6.03 3.38
C ALA A 229 -27.36 -4.78 3.72
N GLN A 230 -28.02 -3.67 4.03
CA GLN A 230 -27.40 -2.40 4.42
C GLN A 230 -26.71 -2.50 5.79
N ALA A 231 -27.36 -3.09 6.78
CA ALA A 231 -26.81 -3.27 8.12
C ALA A 231 -25.53 -4.12 8.10
N THR A 232 -25.52 -5.21 7.33
CA THR A 232 -24.37 -6.12 7.25
C THR A 232 -23.20 -5.53 6.47
N ILE A 233 -23.44 -4.69 5.45
CA ILE A 233 -22.35 -3.89 4.84
C ILE A 233 -21.74 -2.97 5.88
N LEU A 234 -22.55 -2.20 6.62
CA LEU A 234 -22.01 -1.27 7.62
C LEU A 234 -21.24 -2.01 8.71
N ALA A 235 -21.76 -3.10 9.25
CA ALA A 235 -21.06 -3.91 10.25
C ALA A 235 -19.68 -4.38 9.73
N GLY A 236 -19.60 -4.71 8.45
CA GLY A 236 -18.35 -5.13 7.80
C GLY A 236 -17.27 -4.04 7.75
N LEU A 237 -17.67 -2.78 7.75
CA LEU A 237 -16.73 -1.64 7.63
C LEU A 237 -15.89 -1.42 8.89
N ILE A 238 -16.42 -1.74 10.08
CA ILE A 238 -15.78 -1.41 11.36
C ILE A 238 -14.37 -1.99 11.46
N ARG A 239 -14.14 -3.19 10.98
CA ARG A 239 -12.83 -3.86 11.01
C ARG A 239 -11.75 -3.13 10.21
N GLY A 240 -12.12 -2.46 9.15
CA GLY A 240 -11.16 -1.81 8.26
C GLY A 240 -11.86 -0.88 7.26
N PRO A 241 -12.31 0.30 7.71
CA PRO A 241 -13.11 1.22 6.89
C PRO A 241 -12.43 1.68 5.60
N SER A 242 -11.10 1.66 5.57
CA SER A 242 -10.33 2.00 4.36
C SER A 242 -10.17 0.81 3.41
N VAL A 243 -10.20 -0.41 3.94
CA VAL A 243 -10.02 -1.66 3.16
C VAL A 243 -11.33 -2.12 2.56
N TYR A 244 -12.41 -2.05 3.34
CA TYR A 244 -13.73 -2.52 2.96
C TYR A 244 -14.69 -1.41 2.53
N ASN A 245 -14.17 -0.21 2.23
CA ASN A 245 -14.98 0.92 1.82
C ASN A 245 -15.71 0.63 0.50
N PRO A 246 -17.04 0.51 0.50
CA PRO A 246 -17.80 0.15 -0.69
C PRO A 246 -17.73 1.18 -1.81
N LEU A 247 -17.41 2.43 -1.48
CA LEU A 247 -17.21 3.51 -2.44
C LEU A 247 -15.82 3.48 -3.09
N LEU A 248 -14.90 2.68 -2.56
CA LEU A 248 -13.53 2.53 -3.08
C LEU A 248 -13.30 1.14 -3.69
N ASP A 249 -13.79 0.10 -3.02
CA ASP A 249 -13.68 -1.30 -3.47
C ASP A 249 -14.95 -2.06 -3.14
N TRP A 250 -15.88 -2.05 -4.09
CA TRP A 250 -17.16 -2.74 -3.96
C TRP A 250 -17.00 -4.25 -3.72
N ASN A 251 -16.04 -4.88 -4.41
CA ASN A 251 -15.84 -6.31 -4.29
C ASN A 251 -15.35 -6.72 -2.89
N SER A 252 -14.40 -5.96 -2.33
CA SER A 252 -13.94 -6.17 -0.96
C SER A 252 -15.06 -5.94 0.06
N ALA A 253 -15.90 -4.91 -0.13
CA ALA A 253 -17.05 -4.66 0.72
C ALA A 253 -18.08 -5.81 0.66
N LYS A 254 -18.42 -6.30 -0.53
CA LYS A 254 -19.33 -7.45 -0.71
C LYS A 254 -18.77 -8.73 -0.12
N SER A 255 -17.48 -8.99 -0.28
CA SER A 255 -16.83 -10.14 0.35
C SER A 255 -16.93 -10.05 1.88
N ARG A 256 -16.72 -8.86 2.44
CA ARG A 256 -16.86 -8.65 3.88
C ARG A 256 -18.30 -8.74 4.36
N GLN A 257 -19.27 -8.22 3.60
CA GLN A 257 -20.71 -8.41 3.88
C GLN A 257 -21.07 -9.89 3.96
N HIS A 258 -20.57 -10.69 3.03
CA HIS A 258 -20.78 -12.14 3.07
C HIS A 258 -20.26 -12.76 4.38
N ASP A 259 -19.05 -12.35 4.83
CA ASP A 259 -18.52 -12.83 6.12
C ASP A 259 -19.44 -12.45 7.30
N VAL A 260 -20.02 -11.24 7.29
CA VAL A 260 -20.98 -10.80 8.33
C VAL A 260 -22.25 -11.63 8.29
N LEU A 261 -22.84 -11.81 7.12
CA LEU A 261 -24.06 -12.63 6.95
C LEU A 261 -23.85 -14.07 7.42
N GLN A 262 -22.71 -14.68 7.07
CA GLN A 262 -22.38 -16.03 7.56
C GLN A 262 -22.15 -16.08 9.07
N ALA A 263 -21.65 -15.00 9.67
CA ALA A 263 -21.54 -14.90 11.12
C ALA A 263 -22.93 -14.83 11.79
N MET A 264 -23.85 -14.06 11.23
CA MET A 264 -25.21 -13.96 11.73
C MET A 264 -25.99 -15.30 11.60
N VAL A 265 -25.79 -16.04 10.50
CA VAL A 265 -26.35 -17.39 10.32
C VAL A 265 -25.78 -18.36 11.37
N ARG A 266 -24.45 -18.35 11.55
CA ARG A 266 -23.78 -19.19 12.57
C ARG A 266 -24.30 -18.94 14.00
N ASP A 267 -24.67 -17.69 14.28
CA ASP A 267 -25.13 -17.25 15.62
C ASP A 267 -26.67 -17.28 15.75
N ASP A 268 -27.37 -17.96 14.81
CA ASP A 268 -28.82 -18.14 14.77
C ASP A 268 -29.63 -16.83 14.78
N LYS A 269 -29.06 -15.73 14.25
CA LYS A 269 -29.72 -14.43 14.15
C LYS A 269 -30.57 -14.30 12.89
N ILE A 270 -30.16 -14.96 11.82
CA ILE A 270 -30.86 -15.03 10.54
C ILE A 270 -30.76 -16.44 9.96
N THR A 271 -31.68 -16.78 9.06
CA THR A 271 -31.63 -18.01 8.27
C THR A 271 -30.62 -17.85 7.09
N GLN A 272 -30.18 -19.00 6.53
CA GLN A 272 -29.38 -19.00 5.32
C GLN A 272 -30.10 -18.34 4.14
N GLN A 273 -31.43 -18.55 4.04
CA GLN A 273 -32.23 -17.93 2.97
C GLN A 273 -32.25 -16.40 3.06
N GLU A 274 -32.36 -15.82 4.25
CA GLU A 274 -32.27 -14.37 4.48
C GLU A 274 -30.88 -13.85 4.16
N ALA A 275 -29.83 -14.58 4.52
CA ALA A 275 -28.45 -14.23 4.18
C ALA A 275 -28.23 -14.22 2.66
N ASP A 276 -28.72 -15.22 1.94
CA ASP A 276 -28.58 -15.32 0.49
C ASP A 276 -29.35 -14.19 -0.20
N HIS A 277 -30.56 -13.85 0.28
CA HIS A 277 -31.35 -12.74 -0.24
C HIS A 277 -30.62 -11.40 -0.03
N ALA A 278 -30.15 -11.11 1.18
CA ALA A 278 -29.42 -9.89 1.49
C ALA A 278 -28.06 -9.80 0.72
N SER A 279 -27.41 -10.93 0.50
CA SER A 279 -26.19 -10.98 -0.32
C SER A 279 -26.44 -10.68 -1.80
N ALA A 280 -27.62 -11.04 -2.32
CA ALA A 280 -28.00 -10.81 -3.72
C ALA A 280 -28.46 -9.37 -3.99
N GLU A 281 -28.80 -8.62 -2.95
CA GLU A 281 -29.26 -7.23 -3.10
C GLU A 281 -28.17 -6.33 -3.70
N ASP A 282 -28.56 -5.56 -4.72
CA ASP A 282 -27.68 -4.60 -5.36
C ASP A 282 -27.65 -3.27 -4.58
N LEU A 283 -26.61 -3.11 -3.79
CA LEU A 283 -26.31 -1.86 -3.07
C LEU A 283 -25.12 -1.11 -3.71
N SER A 284 -24.79 -1.40 -4.96
CA SER A 284 -23.61 -0.82 -5.62
C SER A 284 -23.66 0.72 -5.74
N PRO A 285 -22.53 1.39 -5.45
CA PRO A 285 -22.41 2.82 -5.68
C PRO A 285 -22.44 3.15 -7.19
N PRO A 286 -22.83 4.38 -7.59
CA PRO A 286 -23.35 5.49 -6.77
C PRO A 286 -24.87 5.51 -6.62
N VAL A 287 -25.57 4.51 -7.15
CA VAL A 287 -27.05 4.52 -7.25
C VAL A 287 -27.68 4.25 -5.89
N HIS A 288 -27.14 3.28 -5.15
CA HIS A 288 -27.70 2.80 -3.90
C HIS A 288 -26.88 3.19 -2.66
N MET A 289 -25.67 3.72 -2.88
CA MET A 289 -24.82 4.30 -1.84
C MET A 289 -24.34 5.69 -2.19
N PHE A 290 -24.25 6.54 -1.18
CA PHE A 290 -23.96 7.95 -1.35
C PHE A 290 -22.61 8.34 -0.76
N THR A 291 -22.05 9.41 -1.27
CA THR A 291 -20.79 9.99 -0.78
C THR A 291 -21.06 11.28 -0.02
N PRO A 292 -20.28 11.58 1.01
CA PRO A 292 -20.33 12.90 1.65
C PRO A 292 -20.07 14.01 0.62
N THR A 293 -20.78 15.12 0.73
CA THR A 293 -20.70 16.25 -0.21
C THR A 293 -19.56 17.23 0.06
N ASN A 294 -18.52 16.80 0.79
CA ASN A 294 -17.39 17.69 1.11
C ASN A 294 -16.50 17.95 -0.09
N THR A 295 -16.17 19.21 -0.30
CA THR A 295 -15.14 19.60 -1.24
C THR A 295 -13.77 19.31 -0.62
N ILE A 296 -13.18 18.19 -0.99
CA ILE A 296 -11.81 17.84 -0.61
C ILE A 296 -10.90 18.19 -1.78
N LEU A 297 -9.97 19.10 -1.54
CA LEU A 297 -8.89 19.37 -2.49
C LEU A 297 -7.88 18.23 -2.45
N ALA A 298 -7.32 17.85 -3.61
CA ALA A 298 -6.38 16.73 -3.74
C ALA A 298 -6.86 15.45 -3.00
N PRO A 299 -8.02 14.85 -3.40
CA PRO A 299 -8.68 13.82 -2.58
C PRO A 299 -7.83 12.59 -2.30
N ALA A 300 -6.97 12.17 -3.24
CA ALA A 300 -6.07 11.04 -3.05
C ALA A 300 -5.03 11.32 -1.96
N PHE A 301 -4.43 12.51 -2.00
CA PHE A 301 -3.45 12.92 -0.99
C PHE A 301 -4.11 13.13 0.38
N ALA A 302 -5.23 13.85 0.43
CA ALA A 302 -5.94 14.10 1.69
C ALA A 302 -6.33 12.78 2.38
N ARG A 303 -6.89 11.80 1.64
CA ARG A 303 -7.20 10.47 2.19
C ARG A 303 -5.94 9.73 2.67
N TYR A 304 -4.84 9.84 1.94
CA TYR A 304 -3.58 9.22 2.34
C TYR A 304 -3.05 9.81 3.65
N VAL A 305 -3.06 11.14 3.81
CA VAL A 305 -2.72 11.83 5.06
C VAL A 305 -3.64 11.38 6.18
N THR A 306 -4.96 11.44 5.94
CA THR A 306 -5.97 11.04 6.93
C THR A 306 -5.74 9.61 7.42
N GLY A 307 -5.44 8.66 6.51
CA GLY A 307 -5.14 7.28 6.88
C GLY A 307 -3.91 7.16 7.80
N GLN A 308 -2.85 7.93 7.54
CA GLN A 308 -1.67 7.98 8.42
C GLN A 308 -1.97 8.58 9.79
N LEU A 309 -2.73 9.68 9.82
CA LEU A 309 -3.16 10.31 11.07
C LEU A 309 -4.03 9.36 11.90
N VAL A 310 -5.00 8.69 11.27
CA VAL A 310 -5.86 7.70 11.94
C VAL A 310 -5.03 6.54 12.50
N THR A 311 -4.05 6.05 11.73
CA THR A 311 -3.15 4.99 12.22
C THR A 311 -2.34 5.42 13.44
N LYS A 312 -1.95 6.70 13.49
CA LYS A 312 -1.08 7.23 14.55
C LYS A 312 -1.83 7.72 15.77
N TYR A 313 -2.91 8.49 15.57
CA TYR A 313 -3.63 9.17 16.65
C TYR A 313 -4.97 8.53 17.01
N GLY A 314 -5.40 7.57 16.20
CA GLY A 314 -6.75 7.05 16.29
C GLY A 314 -7.75 7.92 15.55
N SER A 315 -8.86 7.28 15.23
CA SER A 315 -9.90 7.91 14.44
C SER A 315 -10.52 9.12 15.15
N ASP A 316 -10.76 8.98 16.46
CA ASP A 316 -11.38 10.04 17.25
C ASP A 316 -10.56 11.33 17.22
N ALA A 317 -9.27 11.25 17.54
CA ALA A 317 -8.39 12.41 17.53
C ALA A 317 -8.34 13.08 16.15
N VAL A 318 -8.49 12.30 15.06
CA VAL A 318 -8.40 12.83 13.70
C VAL A 318 -9.69 13.47 13.22
N TYR A 319 -10.84 12.98 13.63
CA TYR A 319 -12.10 13.52 13.09
C TYR A 319 -12.84 14.44 14.06
N THR A 320 -12.44 14.41 15.34
CA THR A 320 -13.13 15.15 16.40
C THR A 320 -12.19 15.81 17.39
N GLY A 321 -10.88 15.67 17.17
CA GLY A 321 -9.87 16.15 18.11
C GLY A 321 -9.31 17.54 17.81
N GLY A 322 -9.87 18.28 16.84
CA GLY A 322 -9.46 19.65 16.55
C GLY A 322 -8.01 19.78 16.08
N LEU A 323 -7.52 18.81 15.29
CA LEU A 323 -6.14 18.85 14.81
C LEU A 323 -5.98 19.85 13.64
N HIS A 324 -4.99 20.69 13.71
CA HIS A 324 -4.53 21.52 12.61
C HIS A 324 -3.26 20.90 12.01
N VAL A 325 -3.37 20.32 10.81
CA VAL A 325 -2.29 19.54 10.19
C VAL A 325 -1.73 20.28 8.99
N THR A 326 -0.50 20.74 9.07
CA THR A 326 0.24 21.24 7.91
C THR A 326 0.88 20.06 7.20
N THR A 327 0.57 19.91 5.92
CA THR A 327 1.08 18.81 5.09
C THR A 327 2.24 19.25 4.20
N THR A 328 2.86 18.30 3.51
CA THR A 328 3.94 18.56 2.56
C THR A 328 3.45 19.00 1.18
N LEU A 329 2.15 18.92 0.89
CA LEU A 329 1.60 19.14 -0.44
C LEU A 329 1.81 20.58 -0.90
N ASN A 330 2.51 20.76 -2.02
CA ASN A 330 2.55 22.03 -2.71
C ASN A 330 1.33 22.16 -3.62
N TRP A 331 0.42 23.08 -3.27
CA TRP A 331 -0.85 23.21 -3.99
C TRP A 331 -0.67 23.53 -5.48
N GLY A 332 0.29 24.39 -5.85
CA GLY A 332 0.56 24.72 -7.24
C GLY A 332 1.05 23.51 -8.05
N LEU A 333 1.95 22.71 -7.47
CA LEU A 333 2.40 21.47 -8.09
C LEU A 333 1.29 20.42 -8.18
N GLN A 334 0.43 20.34 -7.17
CA GLN A 334 -0.71 19.42 -7.16
C GLN A 334 -1.70 19.73 -8.28
N VAL A 335 -2.07 20.99 -8.45
CA VAL A 335 -2.98 21.43 -9.52
C VAL A 335 -2.36 21.14 -10.90
N LEU A 336 -1.07 21.42 -11.05
CA LEU A 336 -0.33 21.11 -12.28
C LEU A 336 -0.35 19.59 -12.55
N ALA A 337 -0.01 18.79 -11.56
CA ALA A 337 0.03 17.32 -11.67
C ALA A 337 -1.35 16.75 -12.06
N GLN A 338 -2.40 17.16 -11.34
CA GLN A 338 -3.76 16.69 -11.64
C GLN A 338 -4.18 17.05 -13.07
N ARG A 339 -3.89 18.29 -13.50
CA ARG A 339 -4.19 18.73 -14.87
C ARG A 339 -3.45 17.90 -15.91
N MET A 340 -2.16 17.61 -15.73
CA MET A 340 -1.38 16.83 -16.69
C MET A 340 -1.88 15.40 -16.78
N VAL A 341 -2.14 14.75 -15.64
CA VAL A 341 -2.71 13.39 -15.60
C VAL A 341 -4.08 13.36 -16.29
N THR A 342 -4.99 14.27 -15.91
CA THR A 342 -6.36 14.32 -16.47
C THR A 342 -6.36 14.59 -17.99
N ASN A 343 -5.56 15.56 -18.43
CA ASN A 343 -5.52 15.93 -19.85
C ASN A 343 -4.95 14.78 -20.70
N THR A 344 -3.86 14.16 -20.26
CA THR A 344 -3.27 13.05 -21.01
C THR A 344 -4.20 11.84 -21.06
N VAL A 345 -4.80 11.44 -19.94
CA VAL A 345 -5.78 10.33 -19.94
C VAL A 345 -6.94 10.62 -20.87
N ARG A 346 -7.42 11.87 -20.92
CA ARG A 346 -8.50 12.27 -21.82
C ARG A 346 -8.05 12.22 -23.29
N SER A 347 -6.87 12.75 -23.62
CA SER A 347 -6.36 12.73 -25.01
C SER A 347 -6.03 11.32 -25.49
N GLU A 348 -5.61 10.44 -24.58
CA GLU A 348 -5.25 9.05 -24.90
C GLU A 348 -6.41 8.04 -24.72
N ALA A 349 -7.64 8.53 -24.50
CA ALA A 349 -8.82 7.66 -24.34
C ALA A 349 -9.06 6.72 -25.55
N TYR A 350 -8.70 7.15 -26.75
CA TYR A 350 -8.75 6.32 -27.96
C TYR A 350 -7.81 5.11 -27.93
N ARG A 351 -6.81 5.15 -27.03
CA ARG A 351 -5.89 4.03 -26.73
C ARG A 351 -6.43 3.14 -25.62
N HIS A 352 -7.69 3.29 -25.22
CA HIS A 352 -8.29 2.60 -24.08
C HIS A 352 -7.55 2.87 -22.75
N VAL A 353 -7.01 4.07 -22.60
CA VAL A 353 -6.47 4.57 -21.32
C VAL A 353 -7.63 5.15 -20.50
N SER A 354 -7.78 4.72 -19.24
CA SER A 354 -8.86 5.21 -18.38
C SER A 354 -8.38 5.94 -17.13
N GLN A 355 -7.16 5.67 -16.66
CA GLN A 355 -6.62 6.24 -15.43
C GLN A 355 -5.12 6.56 -15.51
N GLY A 356 -4.68 7.38 -14.57
CA GLY A 356 -3.27 7.70 -14.37
C GLY A 356 -3.02 8.17 -12.95
N ALA A 357 -1.80 7.95 -12.47
CA ALA A 357 -1.34 8.37 -11.16
C ALA A 357 0.05 9.04 -11.26
N LEU A 358 0.31 9.98 -10.36
CA LEU A 358 1.58 10.69 -10.28
C LEU A 358 1.94 10.90 -8.80
N VAL A 359 3.20 10.62 -8.47
CA VAL A 359 3.82 10.99 -7.20
C VAL A 359 5.07 11.80 -7.47
N SER A 360 5.19 12.96 -6.80
CA SER A 360 6.40 13.76 -6.84
C SER A 360 6.95 13.99 -5.43
N ILE A 361 8.26 13.75 -5.26
CA ILE A 361 8.97 13.79 -3.98
C ILE A 361 10.12 14.80 -4.09
N ASP A 362 10.32 15.62 -3.07
CA ASP A 362 11.56 16.33 -2.84
C ASP A 362 12.60 15.34 -2.27
N PRO A 363 13.64 14.96 -3.03
CA PRO A 363 14.62 13.97 -2.58
C PRO A 363 15.54 14.48 -1.48
N THR A 364 15.52 15.77 -1.17
CA THR A 364 16.37 16.36 -0.12
C THR A 364 15.76 16.22 1.25
N SER A 365 14.43 16.22 1.32
CA SER A 365 13.66 16.12 2.57
C SER A 365 12.87 14.81 2.72
N GLY A 366 12.47 14.19 1.62
CA GLY A 366 11.51 13.10 1.58
C GLY A 366 10.04 13.57 1.47
N ALA A 367 9.78 14.86 1.39
CA ALA A 367 8.44 15.41 1.33
C ALA A 367 7.72 15.00 0.04
N ILE A 368 6.52 14.44 0.15
CA ILE A 368 5.61 14.21 -1.00
C ILE A 368 4.97 15.55 -1.35
N VAL A 369 5.43 16.18 -2.43
CA VAL A 369 5.00 17.54 -2.82
C VAL A 369 3.80 17.54 -3.78
N ALA A 370 3.52 16.41 -4.44
CA ALA A 370 2.31 16.20 -5.23
C ALA A 370 1.95 14.70 -5.26
N MET A 371 0.65 14.40 -5.21
CA MET A 371 0.11 13.05 -5.31
C MET A 371 -1.23 13.05 -6.03
N VAL A 372 -1.26 12.49 -7.21
CA VAL A 372 -2.48 12.24 -7.99
C VAL A 372 -2.77 10.76 -7.99
N GLY A 373 -3.90 10.36 -7.44
CA GLY A 373 -4.30 8.95 -7.36
C GLY A 373 -5.22 8.50 -8.49
N SER A 374 -5.83 9.42 -9.23
CA SER A 374 -6.66 9.12 -10.38
C SER A 374 -6.81 10.32 -11.30
N ALA A 375 -7.03 10.07 -12.59
CA ALA A 375 -7.32 11.10 -13.58
C ALA A 375 -8.74 11.66 -13.44
N ASN A 376 -9.68 10.80 -13.06
CA ASN A 376 -11.09 11.13 -12.90
C ASN A 376 -11.70 10.25 -11.80
N SER A 377 -12.08 10.88 -10.70
CA SER A 377 -12.67 10.20 -9.53
C SER A 377 -14.05 9.58 -9.80
N LYS A 378 -14.75 10.02 -10.84
CA LYS A 378 -16.06 9.51 -11.22
C LYS A 378 -16.00 8.36 -12.24
N ALA A 379 -14.83 8.11 -12.84
CA ALA A 379 -14.65 6.99 -13.75
C ALA A 379 -14.42 5.68 -12.99
N ASN A 380 -14.59 4.54 -13.65
CA ASN A 380 -14.32 3.24 -13.08
C ASN A 380 -12.88 3.18 -12.49
N GLY A 381 -12.78 2.76 -11.25
CA GLY A 381 -11.53 2.74 -10.49
C GLY A 381 -10.98 4.13 -10.12
N GLY A 382 -11.69 5.22 -10.42
CA GLY A 382 -11.29 6.58 -10.07
C GLY A 382 -11.31 6.88 -8.57
N GLN A 383 -11.98 6.05 -7.80
CA GLN A 383 -12.03 6.14 -6.34
C GLN A 383 -10.75 5.60 -5.69
N TYR A 384 -9.97 4.78 -6.38
CA TYR A 384 -8.69 4.29 -5.87
C TYR A 384 -7.64 5.40 -5.79
N ASN A 385 -6.78 5.31 -4.80
CA ASN A 385 -5.53 6.05 -4.82
C ASN A 385 -4.45 5.20 -5.51
N LEU A 386 -4.47 5.20 -6.85
CA LEU A 386 -3.54 4.41 -7.68
C LEU A 386 -2.07 4.83 -7.49
N ALA A 387 -1.81 5.91 -6.77
CA ALA A 387 -0.46 6.29 -6.36
C ALA A 387 0.14 5.35 -5.31
N VAL A 388 -0.72 4.64 -4.55
CA VAL A 388 -0.33 3.79 -3.43
C VAL A 388 -0.96 2.40 -3.44
N TRP A 389 -2.07 2.20 -4.17
CA TRP A 389 -2.82 0.93 -4.22
C TRP A 389 -3.81 0.87 -5.39
N PRO A 390 -4.04 -0.28 -6.02
CA PRO A 390 -3.27 -1.53 -5.89
C PRO A 390 -1.90 -1.45 -6.57
N PRO A 391 -0.95 -2.35 -6.23
CA PRO A 391 0.32 -2.42 -6.91
C PRO A 391 0.14 -2.82 -8.39
N ARG A 392 0.97 -2.26 -9.27
CA ARG A 392 0.93 -2.45 -10.72
C ARG A 392 2.29 -2.89 -11.22
N ASN A 393 2.32 -3.70 -12.26
CA ASN A 393 3.57 -4.18 -12.83
C ASN A 393 4.38 -3.01 -13.43
N PRO A 394 5.62 -2.76 -12.94
CA PRO A 394 6.39 -1.58 -13.34
C PRO A 394 7.05 -1.73 -14.73
N GLY A 395 6.95 -2.90 -15.34
CA GLY A 395 7.62 -3.15 -16.63
C GLY A 395 9.12 -2.86 -16.53
N SER A 396 9.68 -2.36 -17.61
CA SER A 396 11.11 -2.04 -17.71
C SER A 396 11.60 -0.95 -16.74
N SER A 397 10.73 -0.26 -15.99
CA SER A 397 11.20 0.66 -14.97
C SER A 397 11.83 -0.05 -13.76
N MET A 398 11.53 -1.34 -13.55
CA MET A 398 12.22 -2.20 -12.57
C MET A 398 13.73 -2.31 -12.82
N LYS A 399 14.18 -2.10 -14.05
CA LYS A 399 15.61 -2.11 -14.42
C LYS A 399 16.43 -1.07 -13.66
N ILE A 400 15.82 -0.03 -13.09
CA ILE A 400 16.49 0.91 -12.17
C ILE A 400 17.18 0.12 -11.05
N PHE A 401 16.47 -0.80 -10.42
CA PHE A 401 16.99 -1.59 -9.29
C PHE A 401 17.96 -2.68 -9.75
N THR A 402 17.69 -3.32 -10.89
CA THR A 402 18.56 -4.35 -11.47
C THR A 402 19.95 -3.78 -11.77
N TYR A 403 20.02 -2.68 -12.50
CA TYR A 403 21.31 -2.08 -12.85
C TYR A 403 21.99 -1.38 -11.67
N THR A 404 21.22 -0.84 -10.72
CA THR A 404 21.79 -0.35 -9.46
C THR A 404 22.43 -1.48 -8.67
N ALA A 405 21.78 -2.65 -8.56
CA ALA A 405 22.37 -3.83 -7.93
C ALA A 405 23.61 -4.33 -8.67
N ALA A 406 23.59 -4.30 -9.99
CA ALA A 406 24.73 -4.70 -10.83
C ALA A 406 25.96 -3.81 -10.58
N ILE A 407 25.81 -2.49 -10.64
CA ILE A 407 26.90 -1.54 -10.35
C ILE A 407 27.35 -1.65 -8.88
N ALA A 408 26.40 -1.82 -7.95
CA ALA A 408 26.70 -1.96 -6.52
C ALA A 408 27.49 -3.24 -6.19
N SER A 409 27.28 -4.31 -6.94
CA SER A 409 28.00 -5.58 -6.78
C SER A 409 29.51 -5.49 -7.08
N GLY A 410 29.93 -4.45 -7.83
CA GLY A 410 31.30 -4.32 -8.32
C GLY A 410 31.65 -5.21 -9.52
N ARG A 411 30.73 -6.09 -9.93
CA ARG A 411 30.93 -6.96 -11.11
C ARG A 411 30.74 -6.22 -12.44
N TYR A 412 30.04 -5.09 -12.40
CA TYR A 412 29.69 -4.31 -13.57
C TYR A 412 30.12 -2.84 -13.43
N SER A 413 30.52 -2.25 -14.53
CA SER A 413 30.78 -0.83 -14.70
C SER A 413 29.85 -0.25 -15.78
N MET A 414 29.88 1.08 -15.98
CA MET A 414 29.09 1.74 -17.05
C MET A 414 29.36 1.12 -18.43
N THR A 415 30.58 0.72 -18.68
CA THR A 415 31.08 0.28 -19.98
C THR A 415 31.23 -1.23 -20.11
N THR A 416 30.87 -2.01 -19.08
CA THR A 416 30.91 -3.46 -19.16
C THR A 416 30.13 -3.93 -20.38
N PRO A 417 30.77 -4.71 -21.30
CA PRO A 417 30.08 -5.22 -22.48
C PRO A 417 29.06 -6.29 -22.09
N ILE A 418 27.86 -6.19 -22.64
CA ILE A 418 26.78 -7.16 -22.47
C ILE A 418 26.26 -7.57 -23.83
N ALA A 419 26.26 -8.88 -24.10
CA ALA A 419 25.76 -9.42 -25.36
C ALA A 419 24.24 -9.36 -25.44
N ASP A 420 23.72 -8.58 -26.36
CA ASP A 420 22.31 -8.58 -26.76
C ASP A 420 22.12 -9.55 -27.93
N SER A 421 21.99 -10.80 -27.60
CA SER A 421 21.84 -11.92 -28.53
C SER A 421 20.84 -12.94 -27.97
N ARG A 422 20.19 -13.67 -28.83
CA ARG A 422 19.22 -14.71 -28.45
C ARG A 422 19.81 -15.65 -27.39
N PHE A 423 19.06 -15.87 -26.33
CA PHE A 423 19.34 -16.89 -25.33
C PHE A 423 18.04 -17.35 -24.68
N SER A 424 18.08 -18.51 -24.07
CA SER A 424 16.98 -19.08 -23.32
C SER A 424 17.48 -19.51 -21.96
N TYR A 425 16.63 -19.46 -20.96
CA TYR A 425 16.94 -20.00 -19.65
C TYR A 425 15.71 -20.72 -19.08
N ARG A 426 15.93 -21.61 -18.14
CA ARG A 426 14.86 -22.24 -17.38
C ARG A 426 14.58 -21.37 -16.15
N ASP A 427 13.36 -20.90 -16.03
CA ASP A 427 12.92 -20.14 -14.86
C ASP A 427 12.95 -21.05 -13.61
N PRO A 428 13.68 -20.70 -12.56
CA PRO A 428 13.81 -21.56 -11.37
C PRO A 428 12.52 -21.62 -10.54
N VAL A 429 11.58 -20.70 -10.75
CA VAL A 429 10.30 -20.64 -10.00
C VAL A 429 9.21 -21.40 -10.74
N SER A 430 8.99 -21.11 -12.02
CA SER A 430 7.97 -21.78 -12.84
C SER A 430 8.44 -23.11 -13.45
N GLY A 431 9.75 -23.31 -13.59
CA GLY A 431 10.34 -24.45 -14.29
C GLY A 431 10.22 -24.38 -15.81
N GLU A 432 9.63 -23.35 -16.37
CA GLU A 432 9.45 -23.16 -17.80
C GLU A 432 10.70 -22.60 -18.48
N VAL A 433 10.86 -22.90 -19.76
CA VAL A 433 11.92 -22.31 -20.58
C VAL A 433 11.42 -20.99 -21.16
N TYR A 434 12.10 -19.91 -20.81
CA TYR A 434 11.80 -18.58 -21.30
C TYR A 434 12.89 -18.04 -22.22
N THR A 435 12.48 -17.43 -23.33
CA THR A 435 13.35 -16.79 -24.31
C THR A 435 12.98 -15.31 -24.41
N PRO A 436 13.68 -14.42 -23.68
CA PRO A 436 13.38 -13.00 -23.71
C PRO A 436 13.61 -12.40 -25.11
N ARG A 437 12.76 -11.42 -25.44
CA ARG A 437 12.89 -10.60 -26.66
C ARG A 437 12.98 -9.13 -26.29
N ASN A 438 13.70 -8.36 -27.09
CA ASN A 438 13.67 -6.91 -26.99
C ASN A 438 12.34 -6.37 -27.54
N TYR A 439 11.97 -5.16 -27.10
CA TYR A 439 10.73 -4.51 -27.50
C TYR A 439 10.61 -4.32 -29.01
N ASP A 440 11.71 -3.96 -29.66
CA ASP A 440 11.81 -3.74 -31.12
C ASP A 440 11.98 -5.03 -31.94
N GLY A 441 12.05 -6.18 -31.25
CA GLY A 441 12.21 -7.49 -31.87
C GLY A 441 13.63 -7.79 -32.41
N HIS A 442 14.60 -6.90 -32.23
CA HIS A 442 15.95 -7.00 -32.79
C HIS A 442 16.99 -7.37 -31.72
N TYR A 443 18.12 -7.87 -32.20
CA TYR A 443 19.35 -8.11 -31.42
C TYR A 443 20.40 -7.08 -31.84
N HIS A 444 21.03 -6.42 -30.87
CA HIS A 444 21.93 -5.31 -31.13
C HIS A 444 23.42 -5.69 -30.94
N GLY A 445 23.72 -6.96 -30.81
CA GLY A 445 25.09 -7.42 -30.59
C GLY A 445 25.61 -7.07 -29.20
N THR A 446 26.91 -6.75 -29.09
CA THR A 446 27.51 -6.41 -27.82
C THR A 446 27.43 -4.90 -27.58
N LEU A 447 26.81 -4.52 -26.47
CA LEU A 447 26.59 -3.14 -26.04
C LEU A 447 27.22 -2.88 -24.66
N GLN A 448 27.55 -1.62 -24.39
CA GLN A 448 27.91 -1.22 -23.03
C GLN A 448 26.69 -1.25 -22.12
N LEU A 449 26.88 -1.58 -20.84
CA LEU A 449 25.80 -1.59 -19.82
C LEU A 449 24.97 -0.30 -19.85
N GLN A 450 25.64 0.88 -19.93
CA GLN A 450 24.94 2.17 -19.98
C GLN A 450 23.99 2.28 -21.19
N GLN A 451 24.36 1.76 -22.33
CA GLN A 451 23.52 1.74 -23.53
C GLN A 451 22.37 0.74 -23.38
N ALA A 452 22.64 -0.44 -22.85
CA ALA A 452 21.63 -1.46 -22.60
C ALA A 452 20.53 -0.97 -21.63
N MET A 453 20.95 -0.31 -20.54
CA MET A 453 20.03 0.29 -19.56
C MET A 453 19.21 1.43 -20.17
N ALA A 454 19.87 2.37 -20.83
CA ALA A 454 19.23 3.59 -21.35
C ALA A 454 18.26 3.30 -22.51
N ASN A 455 18.59 2.33 -23.38
CA ASN A 455 17.71 1.84 -24.45
C ASN A 455 16.67 0.82 -23.95
N SER A 456 16.65 0.51 -22.66
CA SER A 456 15.65 -0.36 -22.06
C SER A 456 15.64 -1.81 -22.60
N LEU A 457 16.77 -2.33 -23.11
CA LEU A 457 16.85 -3.66 -23.71
C LEU A 457 16.53 -4.76 -22.67
N ASN A 458 15.71 -5.73 -23.05
CA ASN A 458 15.24 -6.79 -22.17
C ASN A 458 16.32 -7.88 -21.98
N ILE A 459 16.91 -8.33 -23.07
CA ILE A 459 17.89 -9.42 -23.06
C ILE A 459 19.09 -9.11 -22.19
N PRO A 460 19.76 -7.96 -22.34
CA PRO A 460 20.85 -7.56 -21.45
C PRO A 460 20.43 -7.48 -19.98
N ALA A 461 19.24 -6.96 -19.69
CA ALA A 461 18.76 -6.81 -18.32
C ALA A 461 18.57 -8.17 -17.63
N VAL A 462 17.94 -9.14 -18.31
CA VAL A 462 17.78 -10.50 -17.79
C VAL A 462 19.12 -11.19 -17.60
N LYS A 463 20.07 -11.06 -18.55
CA LYS A 463 21.41 -11.61 -18.38
C LYS A 463 22.15 -11.04 -17.17
N VAL A 464 22.05 -9.73 -16.96
CA VAL A 464 22.61 -9.05 -15.77
C VAL A 464 21.96 -9.59 -14.50
N GLU A 465 20.64 -9.66 -14.45
CA GLU A 465 19.90 -10.18 -13.30
C GLU A 465 20.29 -11.62 -12.95
N LEU A 466 20.33 -12.50 -13.95
CA LEU A 466 20.74 -13.90 -13.75
C LEU A 466 22.18 -14.01 -13.23
N THR A 467 23.07 -13.10 -13.65
CA THR A 467 24.48 -13.09 -13.21
C THR A 467 24.64 -12.62 -11.76
N ILE A 468 23.87 -11.59 -11.34
CA ILE A 468 23.95 -11.06 -9.95
C ILE A 468 22.99 -11.78 -9.00
N GLY A 469 22.04 -12.53 -9.54
CA GLY A 469 20.97 -13.22 -8.84
C GLY A 469 19.74 -12.36 -8.59
N VAL A 470 18.55 -12.91 -8.82
CA VAL A 470 17.24 -12.26 -8.58
C VAL A 470 17.13 -11.72 -7.16
N SER A 471 17.59 -12.51 -6.17
CA SER A 471 17.61 -12.11 -4.76
C SER A 471 18.38 -10.82 -4.48
N SER A 472 19.42 -10.53 -5.28
CA SER A 472 20.19 -9.29 -5.17
C SER A 472 19.37 -8.10 -5.65
N VAL A 473 18.56 -8.27 -6.70
CA VAL A 473 17.65 -7.23 -7.22
C VAL A 473 16.53 -6.95 -6.23
N VAL A 474 15.86 -7.99 -5.70
CA VAL A 474 14.85 -7.86 -4.64
C VAL A 474 15.41 -7.12 -3.43
N SER A 475 16.61 -7.52 -2.98
CA SER A 475 17.27 -6.89 -1.84
C SER A 475 17.62 -5.43 -2.10
N MET A 476 18.03 -5.09 -3.33
CA MET A 476 18.32 -3.71 -3.72
C MET A 476 17.04 -2.87 -3.76
N ALA A 477 15.98 -3.35 -4.37
CA ALA A 477 14.69 -2.66 -4.41
C ALA A 477 14.16 -2.39 -2.99
N ARG A 478 14.20 -3.38 -2.11
CA ARG A 478 13.82 -3.24 -0.68
C ARG A 478 14.68 -2.21 0.05
N LYS A 479 16.01 -2.27 -0.12
CA LYS A 479 16.93 -1.28 0.47
C LYS A 479 16.63 0.14 0.01
N MET A 480 16.22 0.30 -1.24
CA MET A 480 15.88 1.59 -1.82
C MET A 480 14.43 2.03 -1.50
N GLY A 481 13.69 1.27 -0.68
CA GLY A 481 12.33 1.63 -0.27
C GLY A 481 11.23 1.32 -1.30
N ALA A 482 11.54 0.46 -2.27
CA ALA A 482 10.59 -0.07 -3.26
C ALA A 482 10.55 -1.61 -3.18
N PRO A 483 9.95 -2.19 -2.11
CA PRO A 483 9.81 -3.63 -1.99
C PRO A 483 8.79 -4.17 -3.00
N PRO A 484 9.19 -5.06 -3.94
CA PRO A 484 8.25 -5.57 -4.94
C PRO A 484 7.16 -6.43 -4.28
N TYR A 485 5.93 -6.26 -4.76
CA TYR A 485 4.78 -7.04 -4.33
C TYR A 485 4.73 -8.39 -5.04
N GLN A 486 4.49 -9.44 -4.29
CA GLN A 486 4.13 -10.74 -4.80
C GLN A 486 2.63 -10.98 -4.61
N LEU A 487 1.98 -11.50 -5.66
CA LEU A 487 0.56 -11.84 -5.63
C LEU A 487 0.41 -13.27 -5.12
N HIS A 488 -0.40 -13.44 -4.11
CA HIS A 488 -0.87 -14.71 -3.56
C HIS A 488 -2.39 -14.76 -3.65
N PHE A 489 -2.95 -15.92 -3.37
CA PHE A 489 -4.39 -16.08 -3.25
C PHE A 489 -4.69 -16.67 -1.87
N ASP A 490 -5.67 -16.11 -1.17
CA ASP A 490 -6.15 -16.66 0.10
C ASP A 490 -6.92 -17.97 -0.13
N ALA A 491 -7.37 -18.59 0.96
CA ALA A 491 -8.13 -19.85 0.90
C ALA A 491 -9.48 -19.73 0.14
N LYS A 492 -9.99 -18.51 -0.06
CA LYS A 492 -11.21 -18.19 -0.80
C LYS A 492 -10.92 -17.80 -2.26
N GLY A 493 -9.66 -17.76 -2.68
CA GLY A 493 -9.24 -17.36 -4.02
C GLY A 493 -9.14 -15.84 -4.23
N ASN A 494 -9.17 -15.04 -3.17
CA ASN A 494 -9.01 -13.60 -3.29
C ASN A 494 -7.53 -13.22 -3.43
N PRO A 495 -7.18 -12.18 -4.23
CA PRO A 495 -5.81 -11.74 -4.38
C PRO A 495 -5.28 -11.07 -3.09
N VAL A 496 -4.11 -11.50 -2.65
CA VAL A 496 -3.37 -10.95 -1.52
C VAL A 496 -1.99 -10.53 -2.00
N TYR A 497 -1.63 -9.28 -1.79
CA TYR A 497 -0.33 -8.74 -2.16
C TYR A 497 0.55 -8.59 -0.94
N THR A 498 1.79 -9.13 -1.01
CA THR A 498 2.78 -9.07 0.07
C THR A 498 4.10 -8.53 -0.43
N THR A 499 4.89 -7.88 0.44
CA THR A 499 6.22 -7.32 0.12
C THR A 499 7.35 -7.96 0.91
N ASN A 500 7.03 -8.87 1.83
CA ASN A 500 7.96 -9.50 2.75
C ASN A 500 8.35 -10.94 2.36
N ASP A 501 7.94 -11.41 1.19
CA ASP A 501 8.26 -12.73 0.67
C ASP A 501 9.77 -12.95 0.61
N LYS A 502 10.20 -14.19 0.75
CA LYS A 502 11.63 -14.52 0.66
C LYS A 502 12.18 -14.15 -0.72
N PRO A 503 13.37 -13.52 -0.82
CA PRO A 503 13.91 -13.09 -2.12
C PRO A 503 14.09 -14.22 -3.15
N ASN A 504 14.22 -15.47 -2.72
CA ASN A 504 14.35 -16.62 -3.60
C ASN A 504 13.03 -17.18 -4.15
N THR A 505 11.87 -16.58 -3.76
CA THR A 505 10.57 -16.93 -4.34
C THR A 505 10.24 -16.08 -5.58
N PHE A 506 11.07 -15.08 -5.87
CA PHE A 506 10.92 -14.23 -7.06
C PHE A 506 11.65 -14.86 -8.25
N GLY A 507 11.01 -14.83 -9.41
CA GLY A 507 11.58 -15.30 -10.67
C GLY A 507 12.27 -14.19 -11.47
N PRO A 508 13.03 -14.54 -12.51
CA PRO A 508 13.76 -13.59 -13.36
C PRO A 508 12.87 -12.65 -14.19
N SER A 509 11.56 -12.85 -14.18
CA SER A 509 10.61 -11.85 -14.71
C SER A 509 10.63 -10.54 -13.92
N LEU A 510 11.28 -10.50 -12.74
CA LEU A 510 11.38 -9.33 -11.88
C LEU A 510 11.98 -8.14 -12.62
N THR A 511 13.11 -8.31 -13.31
CA THR A 511 13.77 -7.20 -14.04
C THR A 511 12.94 -6.63 -15.19
N LEU A 512 11.96 -7.41 -15.69
CA LEU A 512 10.99 -7.00 -16.69
C LEU A 512 9.68 -6.47 -16.08
N GLY A 513 9.62 -6.38 -14.73
CA GLY A 513 8.48 -5.86 -14.00
C GLY A 513 7.34 -6.86 -13.81
N GLY A 514 7.65 -8.16 -13.71
CA GLY A 514 6.66 -9.21 -13.46
C GLY A 514 6.03 -9.19 -12.06
N TYR A 515 6.50 -8.31 -11.17
CA TYR A 515 6.01 -8.14 -9.80
C TYR A 515 5.57 -6.69 -9.56
N GLY A 516 4.53 -6.53 -8.74
CA GLY A 516 3.87 -5.24 -8.58
C GLY A 516 4.69 -4.21 -7.81
N GLU A 517 4.51 -2.95 -8.19
CA GLU A 517 5.03 -1.76 -7.50
C GLU A 517 3.96 -0.66 -7.50
N THR A 518 4.10 0.33 -6.63
CA THR A 518 3.26 1.51 -6.64
C THR A 518 4.04 2.74 -7.13
N PRO A 519 3.38 3.77 -7.68
CA PRO A 519 4.04 5.04 -8.01
C PRO A 519 4.83 5.63 -6.85
N LEU A 520 4.31 5.54 -5.61
CA LEU A 520 5.02 5.99 -4.41
C LEU A 520 6.31 5.19 -4.17
N GLN A 521 6.28 3.88 -4.29
CA GLN A 521 7.46 3.03 -4.13
C GLN A 521 8.50 3.33 -5.22
N MET A 522 8.08 3.43 -6.48
CA MET A 522 8.99 3.75 -7.58
C MET A 522 9.62 5.14 -7.44
N ALA A 523 8.84 6.15 -7.00
CA ALA A 523 9.38 7.47 -6.68
C ALA A 523 10.37 7.42 -5.50
N THR A 524 10.04 6.65 -4.45
CA THR A 524 10.92 6.45 -3.28
C THR A 524 12.24 5.80 -3.68
N GLY A 525 12.19 4.73 -4.47
CA GLY A 525 13.39 4.06 -4.96
C GLY A 525 14.28 4.97 -5.82
N ALA A 526 13.67 5.74 -6.71
CA ALA A 526 14.39 6.72 -7.52
C ALA A 526 14.95 7.89 -6.68
N SER A 527 14.26 8.27 -5.58
CA SER A 527 14.73 9.33 -4.68
C SER A 527 16.04 8.96 -3.97
N VAL A 528 16.32 7.68 -3.75
CA VAL A 528 17.60 7.22 -3.21
C VAL A 528 18.75 7.57 -4.16
N LEU A 529 18.56 7.44 -5.47
CA LEU A 529 19.55 7.86 -6.47
C LEU A 529 19.72 9.37 -6.46
N ALA A 530 18.59 10.09 -6.42
CA ALA A 530 18.56 11.56 -6.35
C ALA A 530 19.21 12.09 -5.06
N ALA A 531 19.01 11.40 -3.92
CA ALA A 531 19.59 11.73 -2.62
C ALA A 531 21.01 11.15 -2.41
N LYS A 532 21.73 10.82 -3.48
CA LYS A 532 23.11 10.34 -3.42
C LYS A 532 23.30 9.05 -2.60
N GLY A 533 22.34 8.15 -2.66
CA GLY A 533 22.36 6.86 -1.96
C GLY A 533 21.73 6.85 -0.57
N VAL A 534 21.10 7.94 -0.17
CA VAL A 534 20.37 8.03 1.11
C VAL A 534 18.89 7.77 0.88
N LEU A 535 18.34 6.78 1.56
CA LEU A 535 16.89 6.61 1.69
C LEU A 535 16.38 7.58 2.76
N ILE A 536 15.60 8.53 2.37
CA ILE A 536 14.83 9.41 3.25
C ILE A 536 13.38 8.93 3.15
N PRO A 537 12.77 8.41 4.23
CA PRO A 537 11.40 7.93 4.18
C PRO A 537 10.44 9.01 3.67
N PRO A 538 9.58 8.72 2.69
CA PRO A 538 8.59 9.68 2.24
C PRO A 538 7.63 10.03 3.39
N PHE A 539 7.28 11.31 3.51
CA PHE A 539 6.35 11.78 4.50
C PHE A 539 5.37 12.80 3.94
N VAL A 540 4.27 13.00 4.64
CA VAL A 540 3.18 13.90 4.21
C VAL A 540 2.76 14.91 5.28
N VAL A 541 3.14 14.73 6.53
CA VAL A 541 2.80 15.62 7.65
C VAL A 541 4.04 16.39 8.07
N VAL A 542 3.98 17.72 7.99
CA VAL A 542 5.02 18.63 8.47
C VAL A 542 4.85 18.91 9.95
N GLN A 543 3.61 19.18 10.36
CA GLN A 543 3.30 19.60 11.72
C GLN A 543 1.85 19.27 12.05
N VAL A 544 1.64 18.87 13.31
CA VAL A 544 0.30 18.72 13.90
C VAL A 544 0.22 19.64 15.12
N VAL A 545 -0.78 20.48 15.14
CA VAL A 545 -1.11 21.38 16.23
C VAL A 545 -2.44 20.97 16.83
N LYS A 546 -2.54 20.92 18.14
CA LYS A 546 -3.78 20.73 18.89
C LYS A 546 -3.86 21.78 19.98
N ASP A 547 -5.02 22.43 20.13
CA ASP A 547 -5.25 23.47 21.14
C ASP A 547 -4.15 24.57 21.13
N GLY A 548 -3.66 24.95 19.95
CA GLY A 548 -2.57 25.88 19.77
C GLY A 548 -1.16 25.37 20.11
N VAL A 549 -1.04 24.10 20.55
CA VAL A 549 0.23 23.48 20.91
C VAL A 549 0.69 22.54 19.81
N VAL A 550 1.96 22.63 19.41
CA VAL A 550 2.59 21.70 18.47
C VAL A 550 2.78 20.36 19.17
N ILE A 551 1.98 19.35 18.77
CA ILE A 551 2.09 17.98 19.31
C ILE A 551 3.00 17.07 18.46
N GLU A 552 3.23 17.46 17.21
CA GLU A 552 4.15 16.79 16.31
C GLU A 552 4.77 17.79 15.34
N ALA A 553 6.07 17.66 15.12
CA ALA A 553 6.78 18.34 14.03
C ALA A 553 7.76 17.35 13.38
N HIS A 554 7.70 17.24 12.05
CA HIS A 554 8.64 16.42 11.29
C HIS A 554 10.04 17.03 11.38
N LYS A 555 11.02 16.21 11.77
CA LYS A 555 12.43 16.63 11.77
C LYS A 555 13.00 16.44 10.38
N SER A 556 13.75 17.41 9.92
CA SER A 556 14.40 17.32 8.59
C SER A 556 15.17 16.00 8.45
N ARG A 557 14.90 15.27 7.39
CA ARG A 557 15.50 13.97 7.06
C ARG A 557 15.30 12.91 8.15
N ASP A 558 14.18 12.93 8.85
CA ASP A 558 13.88 11.94 9.88
C ASP A 558 13.88 10.52 9.29
N GLY A 559 14.50 9.59 10.00
CA GLY A 559 14.66 8.21 9.54
C GLY A 559 15.60 8.01 8.35
N ALA A 560 16.35 9.05 7.92
CA ALA A 560 17.28 8.95 6.79
C ALA A 560 18.39 7.92 7.04
N LYS A 561 18.64 7.06 6.05
CA LYS A 561 19.65 5.99 6.12
C LYS A 561 20.47 5.94 4.84
N THR A 562 21.78 5.88 4.93
CA THR A 562 22.62 5.56 3.77
C THR A 562 22.43 4.07 3.45
N VAL A 563 21.83 3.80 2.30
CA VAL A 563 21.50 2.43 1.85
C VAL A 563 22.27 2.05 0.59
N LEU A 564 22.88 3.03 -0.08
CA LEU A 564 23.64 2.84 -1.31
C LEU A 564 24.92 3.70 -1.27
N ASP A 565 26.00 3.17 -1.81
CA ASP A 565 27.22 3.95 -2.03
C ASP A 565 26.94 5.15 -2.94
N PRO A 566 27.28 6.39 -2.55
CA PRO A 566 27.01 7.58 -3.35
C PRO A 566 27.67 7.53 -4.75
N ARG A 567 28.74 6.76 -4.91
CA ARG A 567 29.39 6.52 -6.21
C ARG A 567 28.49 5.70 -7.14
N VAL A 568 27.74 4.74 -6.60
CA VAL A 568 26.76 3.96 -7.38
C VAL A 568 25.58 4.85 -7.80
N ALA A 569 25.03 5.64 -6.88
CA ALA A 569 23.96 6.58 -7.18
C ALA A 569 24.38 7.58 -8.27
N PHE A 570 25.60 8.11 -8.18
CA PHE A 570 26.17 9.01 -9.19
C PHE A 570 26.29 8.32 -10.55
N ILE A 571 26.87 7.11 -10.62
CA ILE A 571 27.02 6.34 -11.86
C ILE A 571 25.64 6.09 -12.50
N MET A 572 24.66 5.66 -11.74
CA MET A 572 23.30 5.46 -12.24
C MET A 572 22.68 6.76 -12.76
N GLY A 573 22.87 7.86 -12.04
CA GLY A 573 22.47 9.20 -12.49
C GLY A 573 23.12 9.59 -13.82
N GLN A 574 24.42 9.31 -14.02
CA GLN A 574 25.11 9.54 -15.27
C GLN A 574 24.54 8.70 -16.42
N ILE A 575 24.32 7.39 -16.17
CA ILE A 575 23.75 6.48 -17.18
C ILE A 575 22.38 6.94 -17.65
N MET A 576 21.49 7.28 -16.71
CA MET A 576 20.11 7.62 -16.98
C MET A 576 19.88 9.02 -17.52
N SER A 577 20.85 9.93 -17.34
CA SER A 577 20.73 11.33 -17.76
C SER A 577 21.47 11.67 -19.07
N ASP A 578 22.31 10.77 -19.57
CA ASP A 578 22.99 10.97 -20.87
C ASP A 578 22.06 10.51 -22.00
N ASP A 579 21.45 11.50 -22.67
CA ASP A 579 20.52 11.27 -23.76
C ASP A 579 21.13 10.45 -24.92
N SER A 580 22.42 10.57 -25.13
CA SER A 580 23.14 9.82 -26.18
C SER A 580 23.20 8.30 -25.88
N ASN A 581 23.05 7.88 -24.62
CA ASN A 581 22.99 6.46 -24.29
C ASN A 581 21.69 5.82 -24.76
N ARG A 582 20.58 6.59 -24.86
CA ARG A 582 19.24 6.09 -25.25
C ARG A 582 18.91 6.30 -26.72
N LYS A 583 19.82 6.87 -27.50
CA LYS A 583 19.56 7.35 -28.87
C LYS A 583 19.05 6.27 -29.83
N MET A 584 19.39 5.01 -29.58
CA MET A 584 19.10 3.89 -30.49
C MET A 584 17.59 3.58 -30.54
N ILE A 585 16.91 3.55 -29.39
CA ILE A 585 15.49 3.25 -29.28
C ILE A 585 14.64 4.52 -29.17
N PHE A 586 15.07 5.50 -28.38
CA PHE A 586 14.26 6.66 -28.05
C PHE A 586 14.62 7.94 -28.82
N GLY A 587 15.76 7.95 -29.54
CA GLY A 587 16.27 9.17 -30.14
C GLY A 587 16.93 10.12 -29.14
N MET A 588 17.26 11.33 -29.61
CA MET A 588 17.82 12.41 -28.80
C MET A 588 16.89 13.62 -28.81
N GLY A 589 16.90 14.43 -27.75
CA GLY A 589 16.08 15.64 -27.67
C GLY A 589 14.59 15.37 -27.66
N THR A 590 14.17 14.23 -27.11
CA THR A 590 12.79 13.77 -27.12
C THR A 590 12.04 14.21 -25.85
N ILE A 591 10.81 13.75 -25.70
CA ILE A 591 9.98 13.98 -24.50
C ILE A 591 10.62 13.46 -23.19
N LEU A 592 11.68 12.67 -23.28
CA LEU A 592 12.46 12.20 -22.14
C LEU A 592 13.58 13.19 -21.71
N THR A 593 13.68 14.33 -22.34
CA THR A 593 14.59 15.42 -21.95
C THR A 593 13.81 16.61 -21.41
N LEU A 594 14.43 17.40 -20.55
CA LEU A 594 13.88 18.67 -20.09
C LEU A 594 14.71 19.82 -20.66
N HIS A 595 14.03 20.82 -21.22
CA HIS A 595 14.70 21.99 -21.71
C HIS A 595 15.38 22.80 -20.59
N GLY A 596 16.67 23.05 -20.72
CA GLY A 596 17.44 23.80 -19.73
C GLY A 596 17.75 23.04 -18.42
N HIS A 597 17.39 21.75 -18.30
CA HIS A 597 17.67 20.96 -17.10
C HIS A 597 18.18 19.56 -17.45
N ARG A 598 19.24 19.15 -16.78
CA ARG A 598 19.67 17.75 -16.83
C ARG A 598 18.77 16.88 -15.97
N VAL A 599 18.30 15.77 -16.52
CA VAL A 599 17.38 14.85 -15.84
C VAL A 599 17.72 13.40 -16.13
N ALA A 600 17.68 12.57 -15.11
CA ALA A 600 17.71 11.12 -15.25
C ALA A 600 16.29 10.59 -15.43
N VAL A 601 16.05 9.70 -16.38
CA VAL A 601 14.71 9.18 -16.67
C VAL A 601 14.74 7.73 -17.11
N LYS A 602 13.70 6.98 -16.75
CA LYS A 602 13.46 5.60 -17.19
C LYS A 602 11.99 5.37 -17.48
N THR A 603 11.71 4.79 -18.61
CA THR A 603 10.39 4.35 -19.05
C THR A 603 10.16 2.88 -18.66
N GLY A 604 8.90 2.49 -18.53
CA GLY A 604 8.47 1.12 -18.33
C GLY A 604 7.16 0.86 -19.06
N THR A 605 7.07 -0.25 -19.74
CA THR A 605 5.83 -0.75 -20.37
C THR A 605 5.76 -2.24 -20.08
N THR A 606 4.60 -2.72 -19.67
CA THR A 606 4.36 -4.13 -19.47
C THR A 606 3.98 -4.81 -20.77
N ASP A 607 4.13 -6.14 -20.81
CA ASP A 607 3.66 -6.95 -21.92
C ASP A 607 2.17 -6.70 -22.17
N GLN A 608 1.78 -6.72 -23.45
CA GLN A 608 0.41 -6.44 -23.89
C GLN A 608 -0.11 -5.05 -23.50
N PHE A 609 0.75 -4.08 -23.19
CA PHE A 609 0.39 -2.69 -22.92
C PHE A 609 -0.65 -2.54 -21.78
N ALA A 610 -0.50 -3.28 -20.68
CA ALA A 610 -1.38 -3.16 -19.51
C ALA A 610 -1.06 -1.91 -18.67
N ASP A 611 0.23 -1.64 -18.50
CA ASP A 611 0.75 -0.56 -17.65
C ASP A 611 1.87 0.19 -18.35
N ALA A 612 1.85 1.51 -18.23
CA ALA A 612 2.88 2.41 -18.75
C ALA A 612 3.43 3.29 -17.62
N TRP A 613 4.75 3.41 -17.53
CA TRP A 613 5.45 4.09 -16.46
C TRP A 613 6.52 5.02 -16.97
N THR A 614 6.69 6.16 -16.30
CA THR A 614 7.86 7.02 -16.49
C THR A 614 8.33 7.55 -15.15
N ILE A 615 9.56 7.28 -14.80
CA ILE A 615 10.21 7.71 -13.56
C ILE A 615 11.42 8.56 -13.91
N GLY A 616 11.50 9.77 -13.39
CA GLY A 616 12.66 10.60 -13.59
C GLY A 616 12.96 11.50 -12.42
N PHE A 617 14.21 11.94 -12.33
CA PHE A 617 14.68 12.76 -11.22
C PHE A 617 15.76 13.77 -11.61
N THR A 618 15.73 14.87 -10.89
CA THR A 618 16.81 15.85 -10.76
C THR A 618 17.32 15.83 -9.31
N PRO A 619 18.33 16.62 -8.93
CA PRO A 619 18.72 16.78 -7.53
C PRO A 619 17.62 17.32 -6.60
N HIS A 620 16.55 17.90 -7.15
CA HIS A 620 15.54 18.66 -6.39
C HIS A 620 14.13 18.10 -6.52
N LEU A 621 13.86 17.25 -7.52
CA LEU A 621 12.53 16.71 -7.75
C LEU A 621 12.60 15.31 -8.37
N VAL A 622 11.85 14.39 -7.81
CA VAL A 622 11.66 13.02 -8.32
C VAL A 622 10.20 12.84 -8.65
N THR A 623 9.89 12.36 -9.84
CA THR A 623 8.50 12.11 -10.24
C THR A 623 8.35 10.74 -10.86
N ALA A 624 7.40 9.97 -10.35
CA ALA A 624 6.94 8.70 -10.92
C ALA A 624 5.51 8.87 -11.42
N VAL A 625 5.27 8.42 -12.64
CA VAL A 625 3.98 8.43 -13.32
C VAL A 625 3.62 7.02 -13.74
N TRP A 626 2.36 6.67 -13.53
CA TRP A 626 1.72 5.48 -14.08
C TRP A 626 0.49 5.89 -14.91
N VAL A 627 0.26 5.20 -16.02
CA VAL A 627 -0.91 5.34 -16.88
C VAL A 627 -1.38 3.94 -17.32
N GLY A 628 -2.68 3.71 -17.29
CA GLY A 628 -3.26 2.41 -17.64
C GLY A 628 -4.72 2.28 -17.26
N ASN A 629 -5.14 1.06 -16.95
CA ASN A 629 -6.49 0.75 -16.49
C ASN A 629 -6.45 0.14 -15.07
N PRO A 630 -7.39 0.49 -14.18
CA PRO A 630 -7.47 -0.10 -12.83
C PRO A 630 -7.65 -1.61 -12.87
N ASP A 631 -8.48 -2.13 -13.75
CA ASP A 631 -8.56 -3.56 -14.06
C ASP A 631 -7.43 -3.96 -15.01
N TRP A 632 -6.45 -4.70 -14.51
CA TRP A 632 -5.28 -5.16 -15.26
C TRP A 632 -5.63 -6.05 -16.48
N ARG A 633 -6.84 -6.60 -16.52
CA ARG A 633 -7.35 -7.39 -17.66
C ARG A 633 -7.72 -6.51 -18.85
N GLN A 634 -8.04 -5.25 -18.59
CA GLN A 634 -8.30 -4.26 -19.62
C GLN A 634 -6.98 -3.67 -20.12
N LYS A 635 -6.54 -4.10 -21.30
CA LYS A 635 -5.30 -3.63 -21.90
C LYS A 635 -5.52 -2.33 -22.66
N MET A 636 -4.48 -1.53 -22.74
CA MET A 636 -4.43 -0.41 -23.69
C MET A 636 -4.24 -0.98 -25.11
N THR A 637 -4.51 -0.18 -26.13
CA THR A 637 -4.28 -0.56 -27.54
C THR A 637 -2.82 -0.88 -27.79
N GLN A 638 -2.55 -1.77 -28.73
CA GLN A 638 -1.20 -2.07 -29.16
C GLN A 638 -0.44 -0.80 -29.58
N GLY A 639 0.82 -0.66 -29.13
CA GLY A 639 1.62 0.55 -29.35
C GLY A 639 1.40 1.67 -28.34
N SER A 640 0.59 1.43 -27.29
CA SER A 640 0.42 2.38 -26.17
C SER A 640 1.53 2.26 -25.14
N ASP A 641 2.79 2.35 -25.58
CA ASP A 641 3.91 2.31 -24.65
C ASP A 641 4.04 3.60 -23.84
N SER A 642 4.93 3.58 -22.86
CA SER A 642 5.13 4.70 -21.94
C SER A 642 5.62 5.97 -22.61
N PHE A 643 6.31 5.87 -23.75
CA PHE A 643 6.79 7.04 -24.49
C PHE A 643 5.65 7.92 -25.01
N TYR A 644 4.51 7.29 -25.36
CA TYR A 644 3.31 7.99 -25.84
C TYR A 644 2.28 8.27 -24.76
N THR A 645 2.35 7.60 -23.62
CA THR A 645 1.31 7.69 -22.56
C THR A 645 1.82 8.31 -21.26
N ALA A 646 2.70 7.65 -20.53
CA ALA A 646 3.20 8.13 -19.23
C ALA A 646 4.27 9.22 -19.36
N ALA A 647 5.10 9.19 -20.41
CA ALA A 647 6.16 10.21 -20.61
C ALA A 647 5.61 11.61 -20.90
N PRO A 648 4.51 11.79 -21.68
CA PRO A 648 3.85 13.09 -21.79
C PRO A 648 3.38 13.66 -20.46
N VAL A 649 2.76 12.85 -19.58
CA VAL A 649 2.38 13.30 -18.23
C VAL A 649 3.60 13.76 -17.45
N TRP A 650 4.65 12.92 -17.43
CA TRP A 650 5.89 13.19 -16.72
C TRP A 650 6.58 14.46 -17.21
N HIS A 651 6.77 14.60 -18.53
CA HIS A 651 7.42 15.75 -19.14
C HIS A 651 6.66 17.04 -18.88
N ASN A 652 5.35 17.04 -19.17
CA ASN A 652 4.45 18.18 -19.05
C ASN A 652 4.22 18.60 -17.59
N PHE A 653 4.51 17.71 -16.63
CA PHE A 653 4.59 18.06 -15.23
C PHE A 653 5.99 18.59 -14.86
N MET A 654 7.05 17.84 -15.16
CA MET A 654 8.40 18.16 -14.71
C MET A 654 8.91 19.49 -15.28
N GLN A 655 8.71 19.73 -16.57
CA GLN A 655 9.23 20.95 -17.21
C GLN A 655 8.67 22.24 -16.58
N PRO A 656 7.35 22.45 -16.45
CA PRO A 656 6.85 23.62 -15.75
C PRO A 656 7.07 23.60 -14.23
N ALA A 657 7.19 22.41 -13.60
CA ALA A 657 7.52 22.32 -12.18
C ALA A 657 8.90 22.90 -11.87
N MET A 658 9.92 22.67 -12.75
CA MET A 658 11.23 23.28 -12.60
C MET A 658 11.15 24.80 -12.60
N SER A 659 10.38 25.38 -13.53
CA SER A 659 10.15 26.84 -13.62
C SER A 659 9.38 27.38 -12.42
N TYR A 660 8.30 26.69 -12.02
CA TYR A 660 7.47 27.07 -10.88
C TYR A 660 8.28 27.13 -9.57
N LEU A 661 9.12 26.12 -9.35
CA LEU A 661 10.01 26.04 -8.19
C LEU A 661 11.28 26.90 -8.33
N LYS A 662 11.48 27.58 -9.47
CA LYS A 662 12.66 28.38 -9.79
C LYS A 662 13.97 27.61 -9.63
N LEU A 663 13.96 26.33 -9.99
CA LEU A 663 15.12 25.46 -9.83
C LEU A 663 16.18 25.79 -10.90
N LYS A 664 17.43 25.78 -10.47
CA LYS A 664 18.57 25.94 -11.37
C LYS A 664 18.90 24.61 -12.05
N ASN A 665 19.58 24.69 -13.20
CA ASN A 665 20.16 23.52 -13.87
C ASN A 665 21.41 23.06 -13.09
N GLU A 666 21.19 22.29 -12.06
CA GLU A 666 22.23 21.72 -11.20
C GLU A 666 22.30 20.22 -11.39
N TRP A 667 23.50 19.68 -11.28
CA TRP A 667 23.74 18.27 -11.27
C TRP A 667 24.70 17.88 -10.15
N TYR A 668 24.77 16.61 -9.85
CA TYR A 668 25.58 16.10 -8.75
C TYR A 668 27.05 16.31 -8.97
N PRO A 669 27.80 16.86 -8.00
CA PRO A 669 29.26 16.84 -8.03
C PRO A 669 29.76 15.39 -8.01
N ARG A 670 30.89 15.15 -8.67
CA ARG A 670 31.49 13.81 -8.69
C ARG A 670 31.94 13.40 -7.28
N PRO A 671 31.48 12.28 -6.76
CA PRO A 671 31.96 11.77 -5.47
C PRO A 671 33.44 11.40 -5.52
N GLY A 672 34.12 11.54 -4.39
CA GLY A 672 35.51 11.08 -4.26
C GLY A 672 35.66 9.58 -4.50
N GLY A 673 36.85 9.16 -4.91
CA GLY A 673 37.20 7.74 -5.12
C GLY A 673 36.64 7.12 -6.40
N LEU A 674 36.06 7.89 -7.33
CA LEU A 674 35.71 7.40 -8.66
C LEU A 674 36.90 7.55 -9.61
N VAL A 675 37.17 6.48 -10.36
CA VAL A 675 38.14 6.50 -11.48
C VAL A 675 37.41 6.94 -12.74
N THR A 676 38.04 7.82 -13.53
CA THR A 676 37.50 8.26 -14.83
C THR A 676 38.37 7.74 -15.95
N ARG A 677 37.75 7.33 -17.05
CA ARG A 677 38.39 6.90 -18.28
C ARG A 677 37.63 7.48 -19.47
N MET A 678 38.37 7.79 -20.53
CA MET A 678 37.76 8.10 -21.83
C MET A 678 37.46 6.79 -22.56
N VAL A 679 36.19 6.56 -22.89
CA VAL A 679 35.74 5.38 -23.64
C VAL A 679 34.84 5.84 -24.78
N ALA A 680 35.21 5.54 -26.01
CA ALA A 680 34.48 5.97 -27.20
C ALA A 680 34.17 7.49 -27.23
N GLY A 681 35.14 8.31 -26.83
CA GLY A 681 35.04 9.78 -26.83
C GLY A 681 34.24 10.39 -25.68
N LYS A 682 33.81 9.55 -24.66
CA LYS A 682 33.06 10.00 -23.50
C LYS A 682 33.76 9.65 -22.19
N ILE A 683 33.50 10.44 -21.16
CA ILE A 683 33.95 10.15 -19.82
C ILE A 683 33.07 9.04 -19.22
N ALA A 684 33.70 7.93 -18.85
CA ALA A 684 33.08 6.87 -18.08
C ALA A 684 33.62 6.86 -16.64
N TYR A 685 32.75 6.52 -15.69
CA TYR A 685 33.06 6.51 -14.27
C TYR A 685 33.07 5.09 -13.73
N TYR A 686 34.08 4.77 -12.94
CA TYR A 686 34.29 3.43 -12.40
C TYR A 686 34.47 3.51 -10.89
N ARG A 687 33.94 2.55 -10.18
CA ARG A 687 34.29 2.31 -8.79
C ARG A 687 35.71 1.72 -8.72
N PRO A 688 36.49 1.95 -7.65
CA PRO A 688 37.76 1.27 -7.48
C PRO A 688 37.63 -0.25 -7.59
N GLY A 689 38.52 -0.87 -8.35
CA GLY A 689 38.49 -2.33 -8.57
C GLY A 689 37.49 -2.83 -9.62
N THR A 690 36.73 -1.94 -10.30
CA THR A 690 35.90 -2.32 -11.44
C THR A 690 36.56 -1.94 -12.76
N HIS A 691 36.38 -2.72 -13.80
CA HIS A 691 37.00 -2.54 -15.13
C HIS A 691 35.95 -2.45 -16.23
#